data_f23a2529a90df9b115b7bc4f62a53c8a
#
_entry.id   f23a2529a90df9b115b7bc4f62a53c8a
#
_cell.length_a   1.000
_cell.length_b   1.000
_cell.length_c   1.000
_cell.angle_alpha   90.00
_cell.angle_beta   90.00
_cell.angle_gamma   90.00
#
_symmetry.space_group_name_H-M   'P 1'
#
loop_
_entity.id
_entity.type
_entity.pdbx_description
1 polymer ?
#
loop_
_entity_poly.entity_id
_entity_poly.type
_entity_poly.pdbx_seq_one_letter_code
_entity_poly.pdbx_strand_id
1 'polypeptide(L)'
;MFLNSRFFFYFLLVILFSFEVSSQESSKIIYDQAYFKQFNITNAADAIKRIPGAENLSSGNSLENYEPGSNNKKRGFGSSGTQILINGERQSSKSNNIIKTLERINAQSLIRIEVIRGSEAGLDVRSDGIIVNIIVDGSSSKGSGTWSTALGFLTSGDSNWRGNASWATKIKKTDIVIGIEKIGDLNSRKYNEFTVDKTQSLLYYRLRETIEYQTNNKISLDLNSRINDKNVIRINSLIWFDGKENSPQIQEYFSPSDVKNISFYEKVNWDRKENNDGWEFGGDWEYQINKDNSFKLRVVLTEDNEDQNDISFLDDTISSYNNSAETNIRKENERIIRLSFNKLLGNSSSLEYGIESAYNKLDRTFNLVYFDNNSKETNAGLLNTSGEVEEDRYEAFLSYNLPISKKIRAELALNYEWSEISQSGDVNLSREFKYWKPRIDLKWDYRGNRQVRLNIERSVGQINFDDFISSFDQFEETIRAGNPDLKPETAWKLKLEHEWRLPNDGGVITLKGSARKIDGPVDRLPIDGFAGIGNLGSGKRTKATIDGSIRINKILEGGVFRFMGYLQSTEVTDPVTNIKRDFSWFKRWQTMIGIRQDIPGGKYSWGMTYRYQSQFNIYDPYLWGRFAEEPKLGFIFTAKINPKLNLNLMAKNILGTNVGFGRKLIYNGFKSNDDLLIQENFDVNEHSFFKIELEGTF
;
A
#
# COMPACT_ATOMS: atom_id res chain seq x y z
N MET A 1 -15.56 15.56 23.23
CA MET A 1 -16.86 14.88 23.35
C MET A 1 -16.58 13.39 23.29
N PHE A 2 -16.55 12.73 24.45
CA PHE A 2 -16.20 11.31 24.60
C PHE A 2 -17.39 10.46 24.15
N LEU A 3 -17.27 9.79 22.99
CA LEU A 3 -18.18 8.68 22.66
C LEU A 3 -17.79 7.49 23.53
N ASN A 4 -18.58 7.22 24.52
CA ASN A 4 -18.44 6.09 25.43
C ASN A 4 -18.36 4.78 24.64
N SER A 5 -17.38 3.92 24.96
CA SER A 5 -17.22 2.56 24.41
C SER A 5 -18.48 1.70 24.54
N ARG A 6 -19.39 2.02 25.44
CA ARG A 6 -20.70 1.39 25.61
C ARG A 6 -21.67 1.68 24.46
N PHE A 7 -21.61 2.85 23.83
CA PHE A 7 -22.47 3.21 22.69
C PHE A 7 -22.13 2.39 21.45
N PHE A 8 -20.85 2.07 21.26
CA PHE A 8 -20.35 1.23 20.17
C PHE A 8 -20.87 -0.23 20.28
N PHE A 9 -20.93 -0.75 21.51
CA PHE A 9 -21.43 -2.10 21.78
C PHE A 9 -22.94 -2.22 21.56
N TYR A 10 -23.72 -1.19 21.92
CA TYR A 10 -25.17 -1.15 21.72
C TYR A 10 -25.54 -0.92 20.24
N PHE A 11 -24.79 -0.12 19.50
CA PHE A 11 -25.00 0.09 18.06
C PHE A 11 -24.77 -1.19 17.26
N LEU A 12 -23.75 -1.98 17.64
CA LEU A 12 -23.47 -3.29 17.03
C LEU A 12 -24.58 -4.32 17.34
N LEU A 13 -25.19 -4.26 18.52
CA LEU A 13 -26.25 -5.17 18.95
C LEU A 13 -27.60 -4.89 18.28
N VAL A 14 -27.93 -3.64 18.02
CA VAL A 14 -29.21 -3.23 17.40
C VAL A 14 -29.31 -3.65 15.93
N ILE A 15 -28.19 -3.71 15.21
CA ILE A 15 -28.15 -4.11 13.78
C ILE A 15 -28.36 -5.64 13.61
N LEU A 16 -28.20 -6.42 14.66
CA LEU A 16 -28.35 -7.89 14.62
C LEU A 16 -29.82 -8.37 14.54
N PHE A 17 -30.80 -7.50 14.75
CA PHE A 17 -32.18 -7.94 15.02
C PHE A 17 -33.26 -7.62 13.98
N SER A 18 -32.96 -7.18 12.75
CA SER A 18 -34.02 -6.82 11.80
C SER A 18 -33.93 -7.51 10.44
N PHE A 19 -35.06 -8.08 10.03
CA PHE A 19 -35.47 -8.63 8.73
C PHE A 19 -35.16 -10.09 8.40
N GLU A 20 -36.23 -10.84 8.22
CA GLU A 20 -36.25 -12.19 7.65
C GLU A 20 -36.35 -12.12 6.11
N VAL A 21 -35.37 -12.67 5.43
CA VAL A 21 -35.49 -13.13 4.04
C VAL A 21 -34.70 -14.43 3.92
N SER A 22 -35.42 -15.49 3.56
CA SER A 22 -34.84 -16.82 3.36
C SER A 22 -34.32 -16.92 1.92
N SER A 23 -33.01 -16.98 1.76
CA SER A 23 -32.37 -17.57 0.59
C SER A 23 -31.10 -18.28 1.03
N GLN A 24 -30.90 -19.48 0.52
CA GLN A 24 -29.77 -20.33 0.85
C GLN A 24 -28.66 -20.04 -0.19
N GLU A 25 -27.88 -18.97 0.03
CA GLU A 25 -26.70 -18.70 -0.78
C GLU A 25 -25.44 -19.33 -0.15
N SER A 26 -24.62 -19.93 -1.00
CA SER A 26 -23.36 -20.57 -0.59
C SER A 26 -22.32 -19.51 -0.18
N SER A 27 -21.31 -19.92 0.60
CA SER A 27 -20.15 -19.09 0.95
C SER A 27 -19.29 -18.72 -0.26
N LYS A 28 -19.53 -19.33 -1.41
CA LYS A 28 -18.87 -19.13 -2.69
C LYS A 28 -19.88 -18.59 -3.69
N ILE A 29 -19.64 -17.40 -4.20
CA ILE A 29 -20.46 -16.78 -5.25
C ILE A 29 -19.69 -16.87 -6.56
N ILE A 30 -20.37 -17.28 -7.62
CA ILE A 30 -19.79 -17.47 -8.95
C ILE A 30 -20.40 -16.42 -9.89
N TYR A 31 -19.53 -15.63 -10.51
CA TYR A 31 -19.85 -14.70 -11.59
C TYR A 31 -19.28 -15.25 -12.90
N ASP A 32 -20.14 -15.68 -13.78
CA ASP A 32 -19.79 -16.31 -15.06
C ASP A 32 -19.69 -15.29 -16.21
N GLN A 33 -19.36 -15.77 -17.41
CA GLN A 33 -19.30 -14.91 -18.59
C GLN A 33 -20.65 -14.23 -18.91
N ALA A 34 -21.78 -14.85 -18.60
CA ALA A 34 -23.10 -14.26 -18.86
C ALA A 34 -23.31 -12.99 -18.02
N TYR A 35 -22.86 -13.04 -16.74
CA TYR A 35 -22.85 -11.87 -15.87
C TYR A 35 -22.03 -10.70 -16.45
N PHE A 36 -20.87 -10.98 -17.04
CA PHE A 36 -19.97 -9.93 -17.54
C PHE A 36 -20.37 -9.35 -18.90
N LYS A 37 -21.17 -10.05 -19.70
CA LYS A 37 -21.61 -9.57 -21.02
C LYS A 37 -22.35 -8.23 -21.01
N GLN A 38 -22.99 -7.86 -19.87
CA GLN A 38 -23.70 -6.60 -19.72
C GLN A 38 -22.75 -5.40 -19.50
N PHE A 39 -21.46 -5.65 -19.24
CA PHE A 39 -20.51 -4.60 -18.92
C PHE A 39 -19.48 -4.43 -20.04
N ASN A 40 -18.90 -3.24 -20.10
CA ASN A 40 -17.73 -3.00 -20.93
C ASN A 40 -16.46 -3.37 -20.14
N ILE A 41 -15.93 -4.57 -20.38
CA ILE A 41 -14.70 -5.07 -19.78
C ILE A 41 -13.72 -5.47 -20.88
N THR A 42 -12.43 -5.11 -20.70
CA THR A 42 -11.33 -5.49 -21.60
C THR A 42 -10.41 -6.52 -20.97
N ASN A 43 -10.29 -6.53 -19.65
CA ASN A 43 -9.39 -7.39 -18.90
C ASN A 43 -10.00 -7.88 -17.58
N ALA A 44 -9.31 -8.78 -16.89
CA ALA A 44 -9.79 -9.35 -15.63
C ALA A 44 -9.86 -8.32 -14.48
N ALA A 45 -9.02 -7.29 -14.48
CA ALA A 45 -9.09 -6.23 -13.49
C ALA A 45 -10.38 -5.41 -13.62
N ASP A 46 -10.84 -5.18 -14.85
CA ASP A 46 -12.14 -4.53 -15.09
C ASP A 46 -13.30 -5.39 -14.63
N ALA A 47 -13.21 -6.71 -14.81
CA ALA A 47 -14.23 -7.63 -14.34
C ALA A 47 -14.40 -7.57 -12.81
N ILE A 48 -13.30 -7.56 -12.05
CA ILE A 48 -13.35 -7.45 -10.58
C ILE A 48 -14.05 -6.16 -10.14
N LYS A 49 -13.82 -5.03 -10.81
CA LYS A 49 -14.48 -3.74 -10.54
C LYS A 49 -16.03 -3.80 -10.67
N ARG A 50 -16.57 -4.86 -11.25
CA ARG A 50 -18.02 -5.07 -11.46
C ARG A 50 -18.64 -6.04 -10.45
N ILE A 51 -17.82 -6.64 -9.57
CA ILE A 51 -18.26 -7.63 -8.59
C ILE A 51 -18.58 -6.96 -7.26
N PRO A 52 -19.83 -7.08 -6.73
CA PRO A 52 -20.20 -6.52 -5.45
C PRO A 52 -19.30 -7.00 -4.29
N GLY A 53 -18.71 -6.06 -3.58
CA GLY A 53 -17.79 -6.31 -2.46
C GLY A 53 -16.33 -6.63 -2.87
N ALA A 54 -16.03 -6.72 -4.17
CA ALA A 54 -14.67 -6.89 -4.68
C ALA A 54 -14.12 -5.66 -5.40
N GLU A 55 -14.94 -4.63 -5.60
CA GLU A 55 -14.59 -3.44 -6.38
C GLU A 55 -13.38 -2.67 -5.83
N ASN A 56 -13.21 -2.69 -4.51
CA ASN A 56 -12.13 -1.97 -3.85
C ASN A 56 -10.77 -2.67 -3.98
N LEU A 57 -10.75 -3.97 -4.35
CA LEU A 57 -9.52 -4.75 -4.51
C LEU A 57 -8.65 -4.27 -5.66
N SER A 58 -9.29 -3.77 -6.71
CA SER A 58 -8.62 -3.28 -7.93
C SER A 58 -8.12 -1.84 -7.83
N SER A 59 -8.46 -1.10 -6.78
CA SER A 59 -8.13 0.32 -6.70
C SER A 59 -6.76 0.63 -6.06
N GLY A 60 -6.03 -0.38 -5.56
CA GLY A 60 -4.74 -0.15 -4.86
C GLY A 60 -4.86 0.68 -3.57
N ASN A 61 -5.96 1.39 -3.41
CA ASN A 61 -6.29 2.27 -2.31
C ASN A 61 -7.17 1.56 -1.27
N SER A 62 -6.73 0.42 -0.75
CA SER A 62 -7.39 -0.09 0.43
C SER A 62 -7.03 0.82 1.60
N LEU A 63 -8.01 1.59 2.09
CA LEU A 63 -7.87 2.39 3.31
C LEU A 63 -7.51 1.53 4.54
N GLU A 64 -7.45 0.21 4.36
CA GLU A 64 -7.13 -0.77 5.39
C GLU A 64 -5.63 -0.91 5.65
N ASN A 65 -4.80 -0.66 4.64
CA ASN A 65 -3.38 -1.04 4.66
C ASN A 65 -2.43 0.05 5.14
N TYR A 66 -2.92 1.28 5.40
CA TYR A 66 -2.05 2.29 6.00
C TYR A 66 -1.94 2.05 7.51
N GLU A 67 -0.85 1.45 7.93
CA GLU A 67 -0.46 1.32 9.33
C GLU A 67 0.74 2.23 9.58
N PRO A 68 0.59 3.29 10.40
CA PRO A 68 1.74 4.08 10.82
C PRO A 68 2.78 3.17 11.47
N GLY A 69 4.03 3.34 11.11
CA GLY A 69 5.15 2.56 11.65
C GLY A 69 5.40 1.22 10.97
N SER A 70 4.46 0.69 10.17
CA SER A 70 4.76 -0.44 9.30
C SER A 70 4.98 0.07 7.89
N ASN A 71 6.19 -0.05 7.38
CA ASN A 71 6.39 0.00 5.95
C ASN A 71 5.52 -1.08 5.30
N ASN A 72 4.98 -0.78 4.12
CA ASN A 72 4.13 -1.71 3.36
C ASN A 72 4.86 -3.01 2.94
N LYS A 73 6.14 -3.18 3.31
CA LYS A 73 6.91 -4.39 3.09
C LYS A 73 6.37 -5.51 3.98
N LYS A 74 5.93 -6.58 3.37
CA LYS A 74 5.35 -7.74 4.08
C LYS A 74 6.45 -8.72 4.44
N ARG A 75 6.45 -9.15 5.71
CA ARG A 75 7.39 -10.14 6.22
C ARG A 75 7.06 -11.52 5.67
N GLY A 76 7.90 -12.06 4.80
CA GLY A 76 7.74 -13.37 4.17
C GLY A 76 6.45 -13.52 3.34
N PHE A 77 5.98 -14.77 3.16
CA PHE A 77 4.72 -15.08 2.48
C PHE A 77 3.49 -14.98 3.35
N GLY A 78 3.63 -14.70 4.63
CA GLY A 78 2.57 -14.72 5.64
C GLY A 78 1.70 -13.47 5.69
N SER A 79 1.14 -12.96 4.58
CA SER A 79 0.23 -11.81 4.65
C SER A 79 -1.22 -12.22 4.84
N SER A 80 -1.88 -11.63 5.83
CA SER A 80 -3.33 -11.59 5.99
C SER A 80 -3.94 -10.54 5.07
N GLY A 81 -5.19 -10.70 4.71
CA GLY A 81 -5.98 -9.74 3.92
C GLY A 81 -6.58 -10.36 2.67
N THR A 82 -7.27 -9.53 1.88
CA THR A 82 -7.92 -9.98 0.66
C THR A 82 -6.91 -10.53 -0.33
N GLN A 83 -7.19 -11.70 -0.86
CA GLN A 83 -6.29 -12.42 -1.75
C GLN A 83 -6.94 -12.66 -3.10
N ILE A 84 -6.15 -12.51 -4.15
CA ILE A 84 -6.55 -12.82 -5.52
C ILE A 84 -5.77 -14.04 -5.97
N LEU A 85 -6.50 -15.01 -6.49
CA LEU A 85 -5.98 -16.25 -7.06
C LEU A 85 -6.26 -16.29 -8.55
N ILE A 86 -5.39 -16.94 -9.28
CA ILE A 86 -5.60 -17.27 -10.69
C ILE A 86 -5.61 -18.80 -10.80
N ASN A 87 -6.74 -19.37 -11.25
CA ASN A 87 -6.96 -20.82 -11.33
C ASN A 87 -6.72 -21.56 -10.00
N GLY A 88 -7.11 -20.93 -8.87
CA GLY A 88 -6.97 -21.49 -7.52
C GLY A 88 -5.64 -21.22 -6.84
N GLU A 89 -4.69 -20.59 -7.52
CA GLU A 89 -3.32 -20.42 -7.07
C GLU A 89 -2.94 -18.97 -6.82
N ARG A 90 -2.18 -18.75 -5.78
CA ARG A 90 -1.55 -17.47 -5.48
C ARG A 90 -0.29 -17.28 -6.32
N GLN A 91 -0.05 -16.06 -6.81
CA GLN A 91 1.22 -15.74 -7.45
C GLN A 91 2.39 -15.85 -6.45
N SER A 92 3.50 -16.40 -6.91
CA SER A 92 4.72 -16.56 -6.10
C SER A 92 5.55 -15.29 -5.99
N SER A 93 5.25 -14.27 -6.80
CA SER A 93 5.89 -12.96 -6.81
C SER A 93 5.42 -12.08 -5.64
N LYS A 94 6.30 -11.24 -5.10
CA LYS A 94 6.01 -10.21 -4.08
C LYS A 94 5.92 -8.82 -4.69
N SER A 95 6.78 -8.49 -5.64
CA SER A 95 6.87 -7.17 -6.30
C SER A 95 5.91 -7.04 -7.47
N ASN A 96 5.46 -8.15 -8.06
CA ASN A 96 4.49 -8.12 -9.13
C ASN A 96 3.09 -7.80 -8.59
N ASN A 97 2.62 -6.60 -8.87
CA ASN A 97 1.29 -6.18 -8.44
C ASN A 97 0.22 -7.05 -9.13
N ILE A 98 -0.57 -7.77 -8.33
CA ILE A 98 -1.62 -8.67 -8.82
C ILE A 98 -2.61 -7.96 -9.76
N ILE A 99 -2.93 -6.69 -9.52
CA ILE A 99 -3.83 -5.92 -10.39
C ILE A 99 -3.21 -5.74 -11.77
N LYS A 100 -1.89 -5.50 -11.84
CA LYS A 100 -1.16 -5.43 -13.11
C LYS A 100 -1.15 -6.76 -13.86
N THR A 101 -1.07 -7.87 -13.14
CA THR A 101 -1.24 -9.20 -13.75
C THR A 101 -2.65 -9.36 -14.32
N LEU A 102 -3.68 -8.90 -13.62
CA LEU A 102 -5.06 -8.97 -14.09
C LEU A 102 -5.34 -8.07 -15.29
N GLU A 103 -4.69 -6.92 -15.39
CA GLU A 103 -4.76 -6.04 -16.57
C GLU A 103 -4.20 -6.73 -17.82
N ARG A 104 -3.29 -7.70 -17.67
CA ARG A 104 -2.72 -8.53 -18.76
C ARG A 104 -3.63 -9.68 -19.19
N ILE A 105 -4.62 -10.06 -18.41
CA ILE A 105 -5.55 -11.15 -18.72
C ILE A 105 -6.72 -10.60 -19.51
N ASN A 106 -6.82 -10.98 -20.79
CA ASN A 106 -7.93 -10.59 -21.66
C ASN A 106 -9.27 -11.08 -21.09
N ALA A 107 -10.29 -10.22 -21.08
CA ALA A 107 -11.63 -10.58 -20.62
C ALA A 107 -12.26 -11.74 -21.37
N GLN A 108 -11.86 -11.99 -22.63
CA GLN A 108 -12.35 -13.13 -23.43
C GLN A 108 -11.86 -14.47 -22.92
N SER A 109 -10.70 -14.52 -22.24
CA SER A 109 -10.17 -15.74 -21.62
C SER A 109 -10.79 -16.01 -20.24
N LEU A 110 -11.58 -15.08 -19.71
CA LEU A 110 -12.23 -15.22 -18.42
C LEU A 110 -13.40 -16.20 -18.51
N ILE A 111 -13.32 -17.33 -17.78
CA ILE A 111 -14.43 -18.27 -17.68
C ILE A 111 -15.42 -17.80 -16.60
N ARG A 112 -14.92 -17.52 -15.41
CA ARG A 112 -15.71 -17.05 -14.25
C ARG A 112 -14.80 -16.44 -13.19
N ILE A 113 -15.40 -15.69 -12.29
CA ILE A 113 -14.77 -15.22 -11.06
C ILE A 113 -15.54 -15.81 -9.88
N GLU A 114 -14.82 -16.41 -8.96
CA GLU A 114 -15.34 -17.00 -7.73
C GLU A 114 -14.98 -16.10 -6.56
N VAL A 115 -15.97 -15.60 -5.85
CA VAL A 115 -15.77 -14.82 -4.63
C VAL A 115 -16.02 -15.74 -3.45
N ILE A 116 -14.95 -16.05 -2.73
CA ILE A 116 -14.92 -16.98 -1.60
C ILE A 116 -14.67 -16.15 -0.34
N ARG A 117 -15.46 -16.38 0.68
CA ARG A 117 -15.40 -15.63 1.94
C ARG A 117 -14.99 -16.54 3.08
N GLY A 118 -13.81 -16.29 3.62
CA GLY A 118 -13.18 -17.14 4.64
C GLY A 118 -12.32 -18.27 4.04
N SER A 119 -11.73 -19.08 4.88
CA SER A 119 -10.89 -20.21 4.45
C SER A 119 -11.71 -21.27 3.73
N GLU A 120 -11.17 -21.82 2.65
CA GLU A 120 -11.69 -22.98 1.95
C GLU A 120 -10.58 -24.02 1.82
N ALA A 121 -10.89 -25.27 2.16
CA ALA A 121 -9.91 -26.37 2.09
C ALA A 121 -9.40 -26.56 0.65
N GLY A 122 -8.11 -26.67 0.48
CA GLY A 122 -7.47 -26.91 -0.82
C GLY A 122 -7.07 -25.63 -1.57
N LEU A 123 -7.33 -24.43 -1.04
CA LEU A 123 -6.82 -23.19 -1.58
C LEU A 123 -5.55 -22.74 -0.85
N ASP A 124 -4.56 -22.25 -1.60
CA ASP A 124 -3.29 -21.72 -1.08
C ASP A 124 -3.48 -20.31 -0.53
N VAL A 125 -4.33 -20.17 0.50
CA VAL A 125 -4.65 -18.88 1.08
C VAL A 125 -4.79 -18.94 2.59
N ARG A 126 -4.23 -17.94 3.25
CA ARG A 126 -4.50 -17.61 4.64
C ARG A 126 -5.51 -16.48 4.63
N SER A 127 -6.74 -16.70 5.05
CA SER A 127 -7.74 -15.66 4.87
C SER A 127 -8.40 -15.22 6.16
N ASP A 128 -8.14 -14.00 6.49
CA ASP A 128 -9.03 -13.15 7.29
C ASP A 128 -9.90 -12.23 6.41
N GLY A 129 -9.90 -12.42 5.08
CA GLY A 129 -10.53 -11.56 4.10
C GLY A 129 -11.36 -12.28 3.03
N ILE A 130 -11.62 -11.56 1.94
CA ILE A 130 -12.28 -12.08 0.74
C ILE A 130 -11.21 -12.67 -0.17
N ILE A 131 -11.47 -13.87 -0.70
CA ILE A 131 -10.66 -14.49 -1.74
C ILE A 131 -11.39 -14.31 -3.07
N VAL A 132 -10.71 -13.78 -4.06
CA VAL A 132 -11.20 -13.67 -5.45
C VAL A 132 -10.41 -14.62 -6.31
N ASN A 133 -11.03 -15.72 -6.71
CA ASN A 133 -10.41 -16.72 -7.57
C ASN A 133 -10.87 -16.51 -9.02
N ILE A 134 -9.95 -16.16 -9.88
CA ILE A 134 -10.17 -15.87 -11.30
C ILE A 134 -9.87 -17.12 -12.09
N ILE A 135 -10.89 -17.69 -12.71
CA ILE A 135 -10.76 -18.88 -13.54
C ILE A 135 -10.66 -18.42 -15.00
N VAL A 136 -9.52 -18.67 -15.59
CA VAL A 136 -9.24 -18.34 -16.98
C VAL A 136 -9.04 -19.60 -17.81
N ASP A 137 -9.47 -19.52 -19.07
CA ASP A 137 -9.20 -20.55 -20.05
C ASP A 137 -7.82 -20.32 -20.69
N GLY A 138 -6.87 -21.19 -20.38
CA GLY A 138 -5.58 -21.25 -21.06
C GLY A 138 -5.63 -21.92 -22.44
N SER A 139 -6.83 -22.29 -22.94
CA SER A 139 -6.96 -23.14 -24.13
C SER A 139 -6.86 -22.40 -25.46
N SER A 140 -6.81 -21.04 -25.49
CA SER A 140 -6.65 -20.33 -26.75
C SER A 140 -5.22 -20.49 -27.29
N SER A 141 -5.02 -21.52 -28.13
CA SER A 141 -3.77 -21.77 -28.86
C SER A 141 -3.40 -20.64 -29.86
N LYS A 142 -4.35 -19.73 -30.12
CA LYS A 142 -4.12 -18.49 -30.87
C LYS A 142 -3.85 -17.39 -29.86
N GLY A 143 -2.62 -16.97 -29.67
CA GLY A 143 -2.25 -15.94 -28.75
C GLY A 143 -3.26 -14.77 -28.68
N SER A 144 -3.46 -14.22 -27.49
CA SER A 144 -4.31 -13.05 -27.26
C SER A 144 -3.53 -12.03 -26.44
N GLY A 145 -3.85 -10.76 -26.59
CA GLY A 145 -3.14 -9.73 -25.85
C GLY A 145 -4.01 -8.56 -25.47
N THR A 146 -3.47 -7.76 -24.55
CA THR A 146 -4.00 -6.45 -24.16
C THR A 146 -2.95 -5.38 -24.42
N TRP A 147 -3.36 -4.17 -24.70
CA TRP A 147 -2.48 -3.02 -24.80
C TRP A 147 -3.19 -1.77 -24.33
N SER A 148 -2.42 -0.83 -23.80
CA SER A 148 -2.91 0.52 -23.56
C SER A 148 -1.83 1.56 -23.85
N THR A 149 -2.27 2.75 -24.20
CA THR A 149 -1.43 3.95 -24.27
C THR A 149 -2.18 5.14 -23.72
N ALA A 150 -1.52 5.95 -22.93
CA ALA A 150 -2.14 7.09 -22.29
C ALA A 150 -1.21 8.30 -22.20
N LEU A 151 -1.81 9.47 -22.33
CA LEU A 151 -1.19 10.76 -22.02
C LEU A 151 -1.81 11.32 -20.75
N GLY A 152 -0.98 11.54 -19.73
CA GLY A 152 -1.34 12.25 -18.51
C GLY A 152 -0.81 13.68 -18.57
N PHE A 153 -1.57 14.66 -18.09
CA PHE A 153 -1.16 16.04 -18.04
C PHE A 153 -1.73 16.77 -16.83
N LEU A 154 -0.98 17.75 -16.35
CA LEU A 154 -1.37 18.64 -15.26
C LEU A 154 -1.89 19.98 -15.80
N THR A 155 -2.64 20.70 -14.98
CA THR A 155 -3.03 22.08 -15.29
C THR A 155 -1.84 23.06 -15.35
N SER A 156 -0.67 22.67 -14.86
CA SER A 156 0.60 23.39 -15.07
C SER A 156 1.11 23.35 -16.51
N GLY A 157 0.63 22.41 -17.33
CA GLY A 157 1.13 22.17 -18.70
C GLY A 157 2.07 20.98 -18.81
N ASP A 158 2.55 20.43 -17.69
CA ASP A 158 3.40 19.24 -17.67
C ASP A 158 2.66 18.01 -18.13
N SER A 159 3.34 17.13 -18.86
CA SER A 159 2.73 15.90 -19.38
C SER A 159 3.68 14.72 -19.31
N ASN A 160 3.10 13.51 -19.20
CA ASN A 160 3.85 12.27 -19.22
C ASN A 160 3.08 11.18 -19.96
N TRP A 161 3.81 10.40 -20.76
CA TRP A 161 3.27 9.28 -21.50
C TRP A 161 3.46 7.95 -20.74
N ARG A 162 2.44 7.09 -20.81
CA ARG A 162 2.48 5.73 -20.30
C ARG A 162 1.89 4.75 -21.31
N GLY A 163 2.30 3.49 -21.22
CA GLY A 163 1.74 2.45 -22.07
C GLY A 163 2.11 1.07 -21.57
N ASN A 164 1.32 0.08 -21.94
CA ASN A 164 1.61 -1.31 -21.69
C ASN A 164 1.16 -2.16 -22.88
N ALA A 165 1.77 -3.34 -22.99
CA ALA A 165 1.31 -4.41 -23.88
C ALA A 165 1.58 -5.75 -23.24
N SER A 166 0.69 -6.71 -23.45
CA SER A 166 0.86 -8.08 -23.01
C SER A 166 0.41 -9.06 -24.08
N TRP A 167 1.04 -10.21 -24.07
CA TRP A 167 0.68 -11.32 -24.93
C TRP A 167 0.64 -12.61 -24.13
N ALA A 168 -0.47 -13.32 -24.25
CA ALA A 168 -0.74 -14.59 -23.61
C ALA A 168 -0.91 -15.70 -24.67
N THR A 169 -0.28 -16.83 -24.46
CA THR A 169 -0.39 -18.00 -25.33
C THR A 169 -0.25 -19.29 -24.54
N LYS A 170 -0.67 -20.39 -25.17
CA LYS A 170 -0.48 -21.73 -24.64
C LYS A 170 0.34 -22.58 -25.60
N ILE A 171 1.46 -23.09 -25.11
CA ILE A 171 2.30 -24.03 -25.84
C ILE A 171 2.23 -25.38 -25.14
N LYS A 172 1.55 -26.35 -25.76
CA LYS A 172 1.28 -27.69 -25.18
C LYS A 172 0.56 -27.56 -23.82
N LYS A 173 1.24 -27.87 -22.72
CA LYS A 173 0.72 -27.84 -21.33
C LYS A 173 1.19 -26.60 -20.55
N THR A 174 1.83 -25.65 -21.21
CA THR A 174 2.39 -24.45 -20.58
C THR A 174 1.64 -23.21 -21.04
N ASP A 175 1.05 -22.48 -20.12
CA ASP A 175 0.51 -21.16 -20.32
C ASP A 175 1.64 -20.15 -20.14
N ILE A 176 1.77 -19.18 -21.05
CA ILE A 176 2.83 -18.18 -21.08
C ILE A 176 2.18 -16.81 -21.20
N VAL A 177 2.54 -15.87 -20.34
CA VAL A 177 2.17 -14.46 -20.45
C VAL A 177 3.44 -13.62 -20.37
N ILE A 178 3.63 -12.76 -21.37
CA ILE A 178 4.72 -11.77 -21.40
C ILE A 178 4.08 -10.38 -21.37
N GLY A 179 4.64 -9.48 -20.56
CA GLY A 179 4.18 -8.11 -20.46
C GLY A 179 5.34 -7.13 -20.50
N ILE A 180 5.11 -5.99 -21.15
CA ILE A 180 5.96 -4.80 -21.10
C ILE A 180 5.12 -3.64 -20.64
N GLU A 181 5.69 -2.78 -19.78
CA GLU A 181 4.98 -1.64 -19.21
C GLU A 181 5.92 -0.45 -19.08
N LYS A 182 5.47 0.72 -19.52
CA LYS A 182 6.02 2.02 -19.13
C LYS A 182 4.96 2.76 -18.34
N ILE A 183 5.21 2.96 -17.04
CA ILE A 183 4.39 3.81 -16.18
C ILE A 183 5.08 5.16 -16.10
N GLY A 184 4.36 6.23 -16.43
CA GLY A 184 4.78 7.58 -16.15
C GLY A 184 3.86 8.18 -15.10
N ASP A 185 4.38 8.47 -13.91
CA ASP A 185 3.67 9.28 -12.94
C ASP A 185 4.20 10.71 -12.96
N LEU A 186 3.27 11.66 -12.81
CA LEU A 186 3.52 13.08 -12.84
C LEU A 186 2.82 13.71 -11.65
N ASN A 187 3.57 14.42 -10.84
CA ASN A 187 3.07 15.11 -9.66
C ASN A 187 3.71 16.50 -9.60
N SER A 188 2.91 17.50 -9.26
CA SER A 188 3.42 18.85 -9.04
C SER A 188 2.74 19.45 -7.82
N ARG A 189 3.55 20.03 -6.94
CA ARG A 189 3.10 20.68 -5.71
C ARG A 189 3.74 22.04 -5.55
N LYS A 190 2.91 22.99 -5.12
CA LYS A 190 3.34 24.33 -4.71
C LYS A 190 3.03 24.52 -3.24
N TYR A 191 4.05 24.96 -2.52
CA TYR A 191 3.95 25.29 -1.10
C TYR A 191 4.10 26.80 -0.95
N ASN A 192 3.18 27.40 -0.18
CA ASN A 192 3.27 28.76 0.27
C ASN A 192 3.46 28.72 1.79
N GLU A 193 4.59 29.19 2.30
CA GLU A 193 4.95 29.08 3.70
C GLU A 193 5.26 30.45 4.30
N PHE A 194 4.72 30.69 5.50
CA PHE A 194 4.98 31.88 6.31
C PHE A 194 5.61 31.44 7.62
N THR A 195 6.82 31.93 7.88
CA THR A 195 7.54 31.64 9.12
C THR A 195 7.53 32.87 10.02
N VAL A 196 7.05 32.67 11.25
CA VAL A 196 6.99 33.71 12.28
C VAL A 196 7.78 33.30 13.52
N ASP A 197 8.30 34.27 14.25
CA ASP A 197 8.92 34.05 15.56
C ASP A 197 7.89 33.83 16.67
N LYS A 198 8.36 33.64 17.90
CA LYS A 198 7.51 33.52 19.11
C LYS A 198 6.63 34.74 19.41
N THR A 199 6.96 35.92 18.88
CA THR A 199 6.17 37.16 19.02
C THR A 199 5.16 37.33 17.88
N GLN A 200 5.04 36.34 16.96
CA GLN A 200 4.23 36.37 15.77
C GLN A 200 4.72 37.40 14.71
N SER A 201 5.98 37.84 14.80
CA SER A 201 6.61 38.67 13.79
C SER A 201 7.06 37.80 12.62
N LEU A 202 6.73 38.23 11.39
CA LEU A 202 7.11 37.51 10.18
C LEU A 202 8.63 37.53 10.01
N LEU A 203 9.27 36.36 9.93
CA LEU A 203 10.70 36.21 9.67
C LEU A 203 10.99 36.12 8.18
N TYR A 204 10.28 35.27 7.46
CA TYR A 204 10.37 35.14 6.03
C TYR A 204 9.12 34.51 5.44
N TYR A 205 8.95 34.69 4.15
CA TYR A 205 7.99 33.99 3.32
C TYR A 205 8.75 33.10 2.35
N ARG A 206 8.30 31.85 2.17
CA ARG A 206 8.94 30.86 1.28
C ARG A 206 7.93 30.33 0.28
N LEU A 207 8.31 30.35 -0.99
CA LEU A 207 7.63 29.64 -2.07
C LEU A 207 8.47 28.42 -2.43
N ARG A 208 7.84 27.26 -2.47
CA ARG A 208 8.48 26.03 -2.92
C ARG A 208 7.63 25.37 -4.00
N GLU A 209 8.26 24.99 -5.09
CA GLU A 209 7.64 24.24 -6.16
C GLU A 209 8.42 22.94 -6.41
N THR A 210 7.70 21.82 -6.48
CA THR A 210 8.26 20.52 -6.79
C THR A 210 7.50 19.91 -7.97
N ILE A 211 8.23 19.49 -9.00
CA ILE A 211 7.69 18.72 -10.12
C ILE A 211 8.41 17.37 -10.13
N GLU A 212 7.67 16.30 -9.96
CA GLU A 212 8.22 14.94 -9.97
C GLU A 212 7.79 14.23 -11.25
N TYR A 213 8.77 13.81 -12.05
CA TYR A 213 8.60 12.90 -13.16
C TYR A 213 9.10 11.53 -12.73
N GLN A 214 8.20 10.56 -12.63
CA GLN A 214 8.57 9.19 -12.33
C GLN A 214 8.32 8.32 -13.55
N THR A 215 9.34 7.62 -14.03
CA THR A 215 9.24 6.61 -15.07
C THR A 215 9.57 5.23 -14.48
N ASN A 216 8.67 4.28 -14.72
CA ASN A 216 8.84 2.89 -14.34
C ASN A 216 8.70 2.02 -15.60
N ASN A 217 9.79 1.40 -16.06
CA ASN A 217 9.78 0.49 -17.21
C ASN A 217 9.89 -0.93 -16.69
N LYS A 218 8.97 -1.82 -17.08
CA LYS A 218 8.89 -3.18 -16.55
C LYS A 218 8.74 -4.19 -17.65
N ILE A 219 9.40 -5.33 -17.47
CA ILE A 219 9.23 -6.53 -18.29
C ILE A 219 8.82 -7.66 -17.37
N SER A 220 7.76 -8.37 -17.69
CA SER A 220 7.25 -9.47 -16.87
C SER A 220 7.08 -10.75 -17.70
N LEU A 221 7.32 -11.88 -17.05
CA LEU A 221 7.09 -13.22 -17.59
C LEU A 221 6.36 -14.06 -16.55
N ASP A 222 5.19 -14.59 -16.92
CA ASP A 222 4.42 -15.54 -16.12
C ASP A 222 4.33 -16.86 -16.89
N LEU A 223 4.75 -17.95 -16.27
CA LEU A 223 4.67 -19.32 -16.81
C LEU A 223 3.87 -20.20 -15.85
N ASN A 224 2.95 -21.00 -16.40
CA ASN A 224 2.25 -22.04 -15.65
C ASN A 224 2.29 -23.33 -16.47
N SER A 225 3.04 -24.32 -16.00
CA SER A 225 3.26 -25.56 -16.71
C SER A 225 2.80 -26.77 -15.91
N ARG A 226 1.81 -27.47 -16.43
CA ARG A 226 1.42 -28.80 -15.92
C ARG A 226 2.25 -29.86 -16.63
N ILE A 227 3.39 -30.24 -16.07
CA ILE A 227 4.29 -31.25 -16.64
C ILE A 227 3.54 -32.57 -16.78
N ASN A 228 2.84 -32.99 -15.73
CA ASN A 228 1.95 -34.15 -15.70
C ASN A 228 0.86 -33.97 -14.64
N ASP A 229 0.03 -34.97 -14.38
CA ASP A 229 -1.08 -34.88 -13.44
C ASP A 229 -0.67 -34.67 -11.97
N LYS A 230 0.61 -34.91 -11.66
CA LYS A 230 1.17 -34.78 -10.32
C LYS A 230 2.07 -33.56 -10.15
N ASN A 231 2.59 -32.97 -11.24
CA ASN A 231 3.61 -31.94 -11.18
C ASN A 231 3.16 -30.68 -11.90
N VAL A 232 3.10 -29.59 -11.17
CA VAL A 232 2.86 -28.24 -11.70
C VAL A 232 4.04 -27.35 -11.31
N ILE A 233 4.56 -26.60 -12.28
CA ILE A 233 5.59 -25.58 -12.07
C ILE A 233 5.02 -24.24 -12.51
N ARG A 234 5.21 -23.23 -11.67
CA ARG A 234 4.85 -21.83 -11.95
C ARG A 234 6.06 -20.96 -11.77
N ILE A 235 6.23 -19.98 -12.66
CA ILE A 235 7.31 -19.00 -12.62
C ILE A 235 6.67 -17.63 -12.85
N ASN A 236 7.03 -16.66 -12.02
CA ASN A 236 6.67 -15.26 -12.16
C ASN A 236 7.97 -14.45 -12.06
N SER A 237 8.35 -13.76 -13.11
CA SER A 237 9.56 -12.95 -13.14
C SER A 237 9.22 -11.52 -13.52
N LEU A 238 9.93 -10.58 -12.93
CA LEU A 238 9.80 -9.16 -13.18
C LEU A 238 11.19 -8.53 -13.23
N ILE A 239 11.41 -7.66 -14.20
CA ILE A 239 12.59 -6.81 -14.30
C ILE A 239 12.08 -5.38 -14.41
N TRP A 240 12.68 -4.44 -13.68
CA TRP A 240 12.33 -3.02 -13.75
C TRP A 240 13.58 -2.16 -13.92
N PHE A 241 13.36 -1.05 -14.60
CA PHE A 241 14.32 0.01 -14.83
C PHE A 241 13.60 1.32 -14.59
N ASP A 242 13.66 1.80 -13.37
CA ASP A 242 12.95 2.98 -12.94
C ASP A 242 13.91 4.16 -12.88
N GLY A 243 13.56 5.29 -13.46
CA GLY A 243 14.31 6.51 -13.36
C GLY A 243 13.38 7.66 -13.00
N LYS A 244 13.76 8.46 -12.03
CA LYS A 244 13.22 9.79 -11.87
C LYS A 244 14.12 10.73 -12.66
N GLU A 245 13.66 11.12 -13.83
CA GLU A 245 14.32 12.19 -14.54
C GLU A 245 14.03 13.50 -13.81
N ASN A 246 15.10 14.22 -13.43
CA ASN A 246 15.12 15.55 -12.85
C ASN A 246 13.80 15.97 -12.18
N SER A 247 13.77 15.93 -10.86
CA SER A 247 12.68 16.54 -10.09
C SER A 247 13.16 17.89 -9.56
N PRO A 248 13.13 18.95 -10.36
CA PRO A 248 13.58 20.26 -9.90
C PRO A 248 12.70 20.71 -8.75
N GLN A 249 13.33 21.05 -7.65
CA GLN A 249 12.68 21.70 -6.53
C GLN A 249 13.25 23.12 -6.45
N ILE A 250 12.36 24.09 -6.40
CA ILE A 250 12.74 25.48 -6.31
C ILE A 250 12.18 26.01 -4.99
N GLN A 251 13.06 26.59 -4.18
CA GLN A 251 12.65 27.33 -2.98
C GLN A 251 13.12 28.78 -3.12
N GLU A 252 12.19 29.71 -3.00
CA GLU A 252 12.44 31.13 -3.05
C GLU A 252 12.09 31.75 -1.70
N TYR A 253 13.04 32.44 -1.10
CA TYR A 253 12.89 33.13 0.19
C TYR A 253 12.74 34.62 -0.04
N PHE A 254 11.83 35.22 0.71
CA PHE A 254 11.51 36.64 0.64
C PHE A 254 11.58 37.27 2.02
N SER A 255 12.34 38.36 2.14
CA SER A 255 12.48 39.11 3.38
C SER A 255 11.21 39.93 3.69
N PRO A 256 10.83 40.05 4.99
CA PRO A 256 9.64 40.76 5.42
C PRO A 256 9.77 42.28 5.45
N SER A 257 10.86 42.88 4.93
CA SER A 257 11.17 44.31 5.06
C SER A 257 10.08 45.26 4.56
N ASP A 258 9.13 44.79 3.79
CA ASP A 258 7.90 45.50 3.46
C ASP A 258 6.81 44.51 2.98
N VAL A 259 5.67 44.42 3.65
CA VAL A 259 4.53 43.60 3.25
C VAL A 259 4.00 43.96 1.86
N LYS A 260 4.39 45.14 1.35
CA LYS A 260 4.04 45.62 0.01
C LYS A 260 5.15 45.41 -1.04
N ASN A 261 6.40 45.22 -0.61
CA ASN A 261 7.54 44.96 -1.46
C ASN A 261 8.33 43.78 -0.94
N ILE A 262 7.78 42.56 -1.16
CA ILE A 262 8.48 41.29 -0.85
C ILE A 262 9.73 41.30 -1.74
N SER A 263 10.91 41.56 -1.17
CA SER A 263 12.17 41.48 -1.89
C SER A 263 12.72 40.06 -1.80
N PHE A 264 12.93 39.44 -2.97
CA PHE A 264 13.67 38.20 -3.11
C PHE A 264 15.07 38.37 -2.52
N TYR A 265 15.53 37.42 -1.70
CA TYR A 265 16.87 37.45 -1.19
C TYR A 265 17.67 36.18 -1.41
N GLU A 266 16.99 35.03 -1.57
CA GLU A 266 17.64 33.72 -1.69
C GLU A 266 16.79 32.77 -2.49
N LYS A 267 17.43 31.96 -3.35
CA LYS A 267 16.81 30.90 -4.10
C LYS A 267 17.65 29.65 -4.01
N VAL A 268 17.03 28.55 -3.62
CA VAL A 268 17.67 27.25 -3.61
C VAL A 268 17.00 26.37 -4.66
N ASN A 269 17.80 25.83 -5.56
CA ASN A 269 17.37 24.87 -6.55
C ASN A 269 17.95 23.51 -6.18
N TRP A 270 17.14 22.46 -6.18
CA TRP A 270 17.60 21.08 -6.07
C TRP A 270 17.43 20.36 -7.41
N ASP A 271 18.48 19.70 -7.83
CA ASP A 271 18.46 18.78 -8.97
C ASP A 271 18.64 17.36 -8.41
N ARG A 272 17.53 16.60 -8.43
CA ARG A 272 17.52 15.20 -7.99
C ARG A 272 17.57 14.27 -9.18
N LYS A 273 18.57 13.39 -9.16
CA LYS A 273 18.66 12.25 -10.08
C LYS A 273 18.57 10.97 -9.26
N GLU A 274 17.60 10.13 -9.60
CA GLU A 274 17.40 8.85 -8.96
C GLU A 274 17.26 7.79 -10.05
N ASN A 275 18.08 6.74 -9.99
CA ASN A 275 17.95 5.56 -10.81
C ASN A 275 17.62 4.39 -9.89
N ASN A 276 16.64 3.59 -10.28
CA ASN A 276 16.28 2.37 -9.58
C ASN A 276 16.15 1.27 -10.63
N ASP A 277 16.92 0.21 -10.47
CA ASP A 277 16.82 -0.98 -11.29
C ASP A 277 16.80 -2.24 -10.42
N GLY A 278 16.15 -3.27 -10.94
CA GLY A 278 16.08 -4.51 -10.18
C GLY A 278 15.36 -5.62 -10.90
N TRP A 279 15.31 -6.75 -10.21
CA TRP A 279 14.62 -7.93 -10.72
C TRP A 279 14.05 -8.77 -9.59
N GLU A 280 13.00 -9.50 -9.91
CA GLU A 280 12.43 -10.54 -9.06
C GLU A 280 12.20 -11.81 -9.85
N PHE A 281 12.61 -12.93 -9.28
CA PHE A 281 12.24 -14.27 -9.71
C PHE A 281 11.41 -14.92 -8.61
N GLY A 282 10.15 -15.24 -8.92
CA GLY A 282 9.26 -16.06 -8.11
C GLY A 282 8.98 -17.38 -8.79
N GLY A 283 9.06 -18.47 -8.07
CA GLY A 283 8.75 -19.77 -8.61
C GLY A 283 8.15 -20.70 -7.57
N ASP A 284 7.30 -21.61 -8.01
CA ASP A 284 6.85 -22.72 -7.18
C ASP A 284 6.75 -24.01 -7.98
N TRP A 285 7.02 -25.09 -7.28
CA TRP A 285 6.80 -26.44 -7.73
C TRP A 285 5.84 -27.13 -6.77
N GLU A 286 4.73 -27.63 -7.32
CA GLU A 286 3.73 -28.38 -6.59
C GLU A 286 3.74 -29.83 -7.05
N TYR A 287 3.83 -30.73 -6.09
CA TYR A 287 3.81 -32.19 -6.31
C TYR A 287 2.63 -32.82 -5.59
N GLN A 288 1.68 -33.38 -6.35
CA GLN A 288 0.56 -34.14 -5.83
C GLN A 288 1.02 -35.57 -5.50
N ILE A 289 1.25 -35.86 -4.23
CA ILE A 289 1.68 -37.18 -3.75
C ILE A 289 0.57 -38.21 -4.01
N ASN A 290 -0.65 -37.85 -3.59
CA ASN A 290 -1.89 -38.58 -3.86
C ASN A 290 -3.07 -37.60 -3.79
N LYS A 291 -4.31 -38.09 -3.91
CA LYS A 291 -5.51 -37.23 -3.95
C LYS A 291 -5.68 -36.32 -2.73
N ASP A 292 -5.13 -36.69 -1.58
CA ASP A 292 -5.32 -35.99 -0.30
C ASP A 292 -4.05 -35.28 0.19
N ASN A 293 -2.89 -35.52 -0.41
CA ASN A 293 -1.61 -34.99 0.05
C ASN A 293 -0.84 -34.33 -1.08
N SER A 294 -0.39 -33.09 -0.84
CA SER A 294 0.50 -32.38 -1.73
C SER A 294 1.68 -31.76 -1.00
N PHE A 295 2.74 -31.57 -1.74
CA PHE A 295 3.95 -30.88 -1.33
C PHE A 295 4.14 -29.67 -2.23
N LYS A 296 4.58 -28.53 -1.67
CA LYS A 296 4.88 -27.33 -2.43
C LYS A 296 6.19 -26.71 -1.98
N LEU A 297 7.08 -26.48 -2.94
CA LEU A 297 8.29 -25.69 -2.78
C LEU A 297 8.06 -24.34 -3.45
N ARG A 298 8.31 -23.25 -2.73
CA ARG A 298 8.23 -21.88 -3.26
C ARG A 298 9.56 -21.17 -3.02
N VAL A 299 10.01 -20.43 -4.02
CA VAL A 299 11.25 -19.64 -3.98
C VAL A 299 10.92 -18.23 -4.48
N VAL A 300 11.46 -17.20 -3.80
CA VAL A 300 11.50 -15.82 -4.29
C VAL A 300 12.90 -15.28 -4.11
N LEU A 301 13.41 -14.69 -5.16
CA LEU A 301 14.70 -13.99 -5.18
C LEU A 301 14.46 -12.60 -5.71
N THR A 302 14.90 -11.58 -4.99
CA THR A 302 14.74 -10.18 -5.39
C THR A 302 16.05 -9.43 -5.20
N GLU A 303 16.36 -8.55 -6.12
CA GLU A 303 17.42 -7.56 -6.01
C GLU A 303 16.89 -6.21 -6.48
N ASP A 304 17.14 -5.16 -5.70
CA ASP A 304 16.72 -3.79 -5.94
C ASP A 304 17.90 -2.85 -5.66
N ASN A 305 18.30 -2.08 -6.67
CA ASN A 305 19.42 -1.15 -6.61
C ASN A 305 18.89 0.26 -6.83
N GLU A 306 19.23 1.19 -5.96
CA GLU A 306 18.87 2.58 -6.03
C GLU A 306 20.12 3.45 -5.90
N ASP A 307 20.29 4.38 -6.83
CA ASP A 307 21.35 5.38 -6.83
C ASP A 307 20.69 6.75 -6.94
N GLN A 308 20.74 7.52 -5.86
CA GLN A 308 20.17 8.85 -5.76
C GLN A 308 21.31 9.87 -5.56
N ASN A 309 21.33 10.88 -6.40
CA ASN A 309 22.24 12.01 -6.32
C ASN A 309 21.44 13.30 -6.34
N ASP A 310 21.52 14.07 -5.28
CA ASP A 310 20.85 15.35 -5.13
C ASP A 310 21.90 16.46 -4.99
N ILE A 311 21.81 17.49 -5.78
CA ILE A 311 22.66 18.66 -5.68
C ILE A 311 21.76 19.88 -5.44
N SER A 312 22.00 20.60 -4.36
CA SER A 312 21.39 21.90 -4.14
C SER A 312 22.31 23.02 -4.58
N PHE A 313 21.73 24.01 -5.20
CA PHE A 313 22.38 25.18 -5.71
C PHE A 313 21.75 26.42 -5.10
N LEU A 314 22.54 27.20 -4.38
CA LEU A 314 22.12 28.45 -3.77
C LEU A 314 22.40 29.60 -4.74
N ASP A 315 21.41 30.45 -4.96
CA ASP A 315 21.48 31.69 -5.71
C ASP A 315 20.92 32.80 -4.82
N ASP A 316 21.79 33.67 -4.31
CA ASP A 316 21.43 34.82 -3.52
C ASP A 316 21.67 36.13 -4.28
N THR A 317 21.38 37.25 -3.67
CA THR A 317 21.58 38.58 -4.27
C THR A 317 23.06 38.96 -4.48
N ILE A 318 23.99 38.17 -3.95
CA ILE A 318 25.43 38.50 -3.92
C ILE A 318 26.23 37.44 -4.68
N SER A 319 25.88 36.15 -4.59
CA SER A 319 26.66 35.02 -5.06
C SER A 319 25.80 33.86 -5.49
N SER A 320 26.36 32.96 -6.29
CA SER A 320 25.73 31.74 -6.76
C SER A 320 26.75 30.61 -6.62
N TYR A 321 26.41 29.56 -5.84
CA TYR A 321 27.31 28.45 -5.60
C TYR A 321 26.55 27.18 -5.21
N ASN A 322 27.20 26.01 -5.31
CA ASN A 322 26.66 24.76 -4.78
C ASN A 322 26.55 24.85 -3.25
N ASN A 323 25.37 24.57 -2.74
CA ASN A 323 25.07 24.63 -1.29
C ASN A 323 25.28 23.28 -0.61
N SER A 324 24.79 22.21 -1.20
CA SER A 324 24.99 20.86 -0.69
C SER A 324 24.95 19.81 -1.80
N ALA A 325 25.58 18.67 -1.54
CA ALA A 325 25.43 17.48 -2.35
C ALA A 325 25.11 16.30 -1.46
N GLU A 326 24.08 15.55 -1.82
CA GLU A 326 23.66 14.31 -1.18
C GLU A 326 23.84 13.16 -2.14
N THR A 327 24.45 12.08 -1.67
CA THR A 327 24.50 10.82 -2.40
C THR A 327 23.92 9.74 -1.50
N ASN A 328 22.99 8.94 -2.04
CA ASN A 328 22.38 7.83 -1.35
C ASN A 328 22.38 6.61 -2.27
N ILE A 329 23.26 5.67 -1.99
CA ILE A 329 23.38 4.41 -2.72
C ILE A 329 22.79 3.31 -1.85
N ARG A 330 21.87 2.53 -2.42
CA ARG A 330 21.11 1.52 -1.70
C ARG A 330 21.00 0.26 -2.54
N LYS A 331 21.32 -0.87 -1.94
CA LYS A 331 21.14 -2.19 -2.53
C LYS A 331 20.38 -3.10 -1.58
N GLU A 332 19.23 -3.58 -2.00
CA GLU A 332 18.42 -4.55 -1.25
C GLU A 332 18.43 -5.91 -1.93
N ASN A 333 18.54 -6.97 -1.13
CA ASN A 333 18.40 -8.35 -1.56
C ASN A 333 17.42 -9.09 -0.66
N GLU A 334 16.53 -9.86 -1.24
CA GLU A 334 15.66 -10.76 -0.50
C GLU A 334 15.70 -12.16 -1.13
N ARG A 335 15.84 -13.19 -0.30
CA ARG A 335 15.81 -14.60 -0.72
C ARG A 335 14.88 -15.36 0.20
N ILE A 336 13.80 -15.93 -0.32
CA ILE A 336 12.82 -16.68 0.47
C ILE A 336 12.70 -18.08 -0.12
N ILE A 337 12.75 -19.09 0.75
CA ILE A 337 12.43 -20.47 0.43
C ILE A 337 11.38 -20.96 1.41
N ARG A 338 10.27 -21.49 0.89
CA ARG A 338 9.18 -22.05 1.69
C ARG A 338 8.85 -23.46 1.23
N LEU A 339 8.87 -24.39 2.17
CA LEU A 339 8.41 -25.76 2.00
C LEU A 339 7.08 -25.91 2.74
N SER A 340 6.05 -26.43 2.08
CA SER A 340 4.76 -26.71 2.71
C SER A 340 4.23 -28.05 2.30
N PHE A 341 3.57 -28.73 3.25
CA PHE A 341 2.81 -29.94 3.06
C PHE A 341 1.35 -29.65 3.36
N ASN A 342 0.48 -30.02 2.43
CA ASN A 342 -0.96 -29.93 2.58
C ASN A 342 -1.55 -31.33 2.63
N LYS A 343 -2.39 -31.56 3.61
CA LYS A 343 -3.12 -32.82 3.80
C LYS A 343 -4.62 -32.53 3.93
N LEU A 344 -5.39 -33.03 2.99
CA LEU A 344 -6.84 -33.07 3.11
C LEU A 344 -7.22 -34.21 4.07
N LEU A 345 -8.03 -33.89 5.05
CA LEU A 345 -8.57 -34.82 6.02
C LEU A 345 -10.05 -35.07 5.70
N GLY A 346 -10.62 -36.15 6.19
CA GLY A 346 -12.05 -36.40 6.05
C GLY A 346 -12.88 -35.18 6.50
N ASN A 347 -14.10 -35.04 6.01
CA ASN A 347 -15.05 -33.97 6.36
C ASN A 347 -14.63 -32.57 5.96
N SER A 348 -13.89 -32.39 4.85
CA SER A 348 -13.43 -31.09 4.34
C SER A 348 -12.52 -30.32 5.30
N SER A 349 -11.87 -31.00 6.23
CA SER A 349 -10.77 -30.44 7.03
C SER A 349 -9.46 -30.47 6.24
N SER A 350 -8.55 -29.57 6.54
CA SER A 350 -7.19 -29.60 5.97
C SER A 350 -6.15 -29.22 7.02
N LEU A 351 -4.97 -29.79 6.86
CA LEU A 351 -3.79 -29.48 7.65
C LEU A 351 -2.68 -29.01 6.71
N GLU A 352 -2.15 -27.82 6.96
CA GLU A 352 -0.96 -27.31 6.31
C GLU A 352 0.15 -27.15 7.35
N TYR A 353 1.36 -27.61 7.05
CA TYR A 353 2.52 -27.42 7.88
C TYR A 353 3.79 -27.29 7.03
N GLY A 354 4.80 -26.64 7.58
CA GLY A 354 6.03 -26.46 6.85
C GLY A 354 7.02 -25.52 7.53
N ILE A 355 8.02 -25.13 6.73
CA ILE A 355 9.08 -24.22 7.14
C ILE A 355 9.30 -23.16 6.07
N GLU A 356 9.70 -21.97 6.50
CA GLU A 356 10.12 -20.86 5.66
C GLU A 356 11.46 -20.34 6.15
N SER A 357 12.40 -20.11 5.22
CA SER A 357 13.64 -19.38 5.45
C SER A 357 13.62 -18.13 4.61
N ALA A 358 13.97 -17.00 5.20
CA ALA A 358 14.11 -15.73 4.50
C ALA A 358 15.41 -15.07 4.93
N TYR A 359 16.18 -14.65 3.94
CA TYR A 359 17.36 -13.81 4.09
C TYR A 359 17.07 -12.47 3.45
N ASN A 360 17.24 -11.39 4.22
CA ASN A 360 17.06 -10.01 3.77
C ASN A 360 18.37 -9.26 4.03
N LYS A 361 18.76 -8.41 3.09
CA LYS A 361 19.97 -7.60 3.20
C LYS A 361 19.72 -6.21 2.63
N LEU A 362 20.16 -5.20 3.35
CA LEU A 362 20.32 -3.82 2.89
C LEU A 362 21.78 -3.45 3.02
N ASP A 363 22.37 -3.01 1.92
CA ASP A 363 23.66 -2.31 1.89
C ASP A 363 23.36 -0.86 1.51
N ARG A 364 23.76 0.10 2.37
CA ARG A 364 23.46 1.51 2.15
C ARG A 364 24.65 2.39 2.51
N THR A 365 24.90 3.35 1.63
CA THR A 365 25.84 4.45 1.87
C THR A 365 25.12 5.77 1.63
N PHE A 366 25.13 6.61 2.64
CA PHE A 366 24.59 7.95 2.61
C PHE A 366 25.71 8.96 2.86
N ASN A 367 25.84 9.97 2.02
CA ASN A 367 26.81 11.04 2.18
C ASN A 367 26.14 12.39 1.96
N LEU A 368 26.40 13.34 2.85
CA LEU A 368 25.94 14.73 2.75
C LEU A 368 27.12 15.66 2.99
N VAL A 369 27.40 16.50 2.03
CA VAL A 369 28.44 17.53 2.11
C VAL A 369 27.81 18.92 1.87
N TYR A 370 28.28 19.89 2.59
CA TYR A 370 27.95 21.31 2.37
C TYR A 370 29.12 22.00 1.70
N PHE A 371 28.82 23.02 0.90
CA PHE A 371 29.81 23.86 0.25
C PHE A 371 29.68 25.29 0.77
N ASP A 372 30.80 25.94 0.99
CA ASP A 372 30.83 27.38 1.20
C ASP A 372 30.89 28.13 -0.18
N ASN A 373 30.77 29.44 -0.15
CA ASN A 373 30.83 30.28 -1.36
C ASN A 373 32.19 30.25 -2.11
N ASN A 374 33.22 29.59 -1.56
CA ASN A 374 34.49 29.30 -2.21
C ASN A 374 34.56 27.83 -2.72
N SER A 375 33.45 27.13 -2.75
CA SER A 375 33.35 25.71 -3.13
C SER A 375 34.18 24.78 -2.21
N LYS A 376 34.46 25.20 -0.99
CA LYS A 376 35.10 24.34 0.02
C LYS A 376 34.09 23.41 0.63
N GLU A 377 34.37 22.13 0.55
CA GLU A 377 33.52 21.08 1.12
C GLU A 377 33.66 20.98 2.65
N THR A 378 32.54 20.76 3.29
CA THR A 378 32.45 20.43 4.73
C THR A 378 31.48 19.26 4.88
N ASN A 379 31.92 18.14 5.45
CA ASN A 379 31.06 17.01 5.74
C ASN A 379 30.04 17.40 6.81
N ALA A 380 28.80 16.94 6.68
CA ALA A 380 27.72 17.20 7.62
C ALA A 380 27.97 16.64 9.04
N GLY A 381 29.02 15.81 9.23
CA GLY A 381 29.37 15.24 10.52
C GLY A 381 28.38 14.20 11.06
N LEU A 382 27.61 13.59 10.17
CA LEU A 382 26.64 12.56 10.52
C LEU A 382 27.33 11.28 10.98
N LEU A 383 26.73 10.60 11.96
CA LEU A 383 27.14 9.27 12.42
C LEU A 383 26.25 8.21 11.76
N ASN A 384 26.79 7.00 11.63
CA ASN A 384 26.07 5.83 11.11
C ASN A 384 25.46 6.08 9.72
N THR A 385 26.29 6.53 8.79
CA THR A 385 25.90 6.87 7.42
C THR A 385 26.16 5.77 6.40
N SER A 386 26.96 4.76 6.78
CA SER A 386 27.28 3.62 5.93
C SER A 386 27.18 2.33 6.71
N GLY A 387 26.52 1.35 6.12
CA GLY A 387 26.39 0.06 6.78
C GLY A 387 25.59 -0.94 5.98
N GLU A 388 25.75 -2.16 6.42
CA GLU A 388 25.02 -3.33 5.94
C GLU A 388 24.12 -3.83 7.07
N VAL A 389 22.84 -4.07 6.75
CA VAL A 389 21.87 -4.65 7.67
C VAL A 389 21.37 -5.96 7.08
N GLU A 390 21.51 -7.04 7.81
CA GLU A 390 21.08 -8.37 7.39
C GLU A 390 20.06 -8.95 8.37
N GLU A 391 19.12 -9.74 7.86
CA GLU A 391 18.21 -10.55 8.67
C GLU A 391 18.19 -11.97 8.14
N ASP A 392 18.58 -12.91 9.00
CA ASP A 392 18.31 -14.34 8.84
C ASP A 392 17.06 -14.70 9.62
N ARG A 393 16.03 -15.21 8.94
CA ARG A 393 14.75 -15.54 9.56
C ARG A 393 14.29 -16.94 9.17
N TYR A 394 13.87 -17.71 10.17
CA TYR A 394 13.30 -19.04 10.02
C TYR A 394 11.94 -19.10 10.70
N GLU A 395 10.95 -19.64 10.03
CA GLU A 395 9.60 -19.79 10.55
C GLU A 395 9.10 -21.22 10.33
N ALA A 396 8.75 -21.90 11.41
CA ALA A 396 7.97 -23.12 11.35
C ALA A 396 6.49 -22.77 11.52
N PHE A 397 5.60 -23.37 10.74
CA PHE A 397 4.18 -23.06 10.77
C PHE A 397 3.31 -24.33 10.71
N LEU A 398 2.16 -24.24 11.37
CA LEU A 398 1.11 -25.24 11.38
C LEU A 398 -0.24 -24.53 11.28
N SER A 399 -1.11 -24.94 10.37
CA SER A 399 -2.47 -24.43 10.21
C SER A 399 -3.45 -25.58 10.05
N TYR A 400 -4.52 -25.59 10.85
CA TYR A 400 -5.58 -26.58 10.81
C TYR A 400 -6.91 -25.90 10.48
N ASN A 401 -7.49 -26.25 9.36
CA ASN A 401 -8.79 -25.77 8.92
C ASN A 401 -9.87 -26.81 9.26
N LEU A 402 -10.83 -26.41 10.10
CA LEU A 402 -11.83 -27.27 10.71
C LEU A 402 -13.25 -26.78 10.40
N PRO A 403 -14.07 -27.52 9.64
CA PRO A 403 -15.50 -27.27 9.56
C PRO A 403 -16.18 -27.81 10.83
N ILE A 404 -16.54 -26.91 11.76
CA ILE A 404 -17.24 -27.26 13.00
C ILE A 404 -18.68 -27.69 12.70
N SER A 405 -19.30 -26.99 11.72
CA SER A 405 -20.65 -27.33 11.23
C SER A 405 -20.80 -26.83 9.78
N LYS A 406 -21.96 -27.07 9.16
CA LYS A 406 -22.27 -26.52 7.83
C LYS A 406 -22.23 -24.98 7.78
N LYS A 407 -22.39 -24.31 8.94
CA LYS A 407 -22.44 -22.84 9.06
C LYS A 407 -21.21 -22.26 9.75
N ILE A 408 -20.39 -23.06 10.39
CA ILE A 408 -19.25 -22.59 11.20
C ILE A 408 -17.97 -23.28 10.73
N ARG A 409 -16.97 -22.49 10.39
CA ARG A 409 -15.60 -22.95 10.11
C ARG A 409 -14.63 -22.23 11.03
N ALA A 410 -13.59 -22.92 11.45
CA ALA A 410 -12.49 -22.38 12.21
C ALA A 410 -11.16 -22.69 11.50
N GLU A 411 -10.22 -21.79 11.59
CA GLU A 411 -8.82 -22.03 11.26
C GLU A 411 -8.00 -21.72 12.51
N LEU A 412 -7.17 -22.67 12.92
CA LEU A 412 -6.24 -22.56 14.03
C LEU A 412 -4.83 -22.59 13.45
N ALA A 413 -4.05 -21.55 13.66
CA ALA A 413 -2.68 -21.51 13.19
C ALA A 413 -1.71 -21.19 14.33
N LEU A 414 -0.53 -21.77 14.27
CA LEU A 414 0.57 -21.51 15.18
C LEU A 414 1.86 -21.45 14.39
N ASN A 415 2.51 -20.29 14.43
CA ASN A 415 3.83 -20.12 13.84
C ASN A 415 4.84 -19.85 14.95
N TYR A 416 6.05 -20.37 14.77
CA TYR A 416 7.21 -20.04 15.57
C TYR A 416 8.28 -19.45 14.68
N GLU A 417 8.67 -18.23 14.98
CA GLU A 417 9.70 -17.48 14.25
C GLU A 417 10.94 -17.33 15.11
N TRP A 418 12.09 -17.60 14.52
CA TRP A 418 13.39 -17.20 14.99
C TRP A 418 14.03 -16.29 13.95
N SER A 419 14.57 -15.16 14.37
CA SER A 419 15.32 -14.27 13.48
C SER A 419 16.53 -13.69 14.19
N GLU A 420 17.59 -13.46 13.42
CA GLU A 420 18.78 -12.71 13.80
C GLU A 420 18.89 -11.50 12.87
N ILE A 421 19.04 -10.31 13.46
CA ILE A 421 19.31 -9.07 12.72
C ILE A 421 20.69 -8.61 13.12
N SER A 422 21.57 -8.47 12.13
CA SER A 422 22.93 -7.97 12.29
C SER A 422 23.13 -6.69 11.49
N GLN A 423 23.91 -5.79 12.04
CA GLN A 423 24.41 -4.58 11.39
C GLN A 423 25.93 -4.60 11.42
N SER A 424 26.56 -4.22 10.31
CA SER A 424 28.00 -4.02 10.19
C SER A 424 28.31 -2.72 9.44
N GLY A 425 29.54 -2.24 9.54
CA GLY A 425 29.98 -0.95 8.98
C GLY A 425 30.30 0.05 10.10
N ASP A 426 29.69 1.23 10.07
CA ASP A 426 29.89 2.25 11.12
C ASP A 426 29.47 1.76 12.51
N VAL A 427 28.47 0.88 12.57
CA VAL A 427 28.02 0.20 13.79
C VAL A 427 28.07 -1.31 13.58
N ASN A 428 28.53 -2.06 14.60
CA ASN A 428 28.54 -3.50 14.58
C ASN A 428 27.70 -4.04 15.74
N LEU A 429 26.56 -4.67 15.40
CA LEU A 429 25.59 -5.17 16.39
C LEU A 429 24.86 -6.38 15.80
N SER A 430 24.63 -7.42 16.60
CA SER A 430 23.75 -8.54 16.25
C SER A 430 22.78 -8.84 17.37
N ARG A 431 21.55 -9.18 17.03
CA ARG A 431 20.47 -9.47 17.99
C ARG A 431 19.55 -10.58 17.49
N GLU A 432 19.22 -11.49 18.38
CA GLU A 432 18.28 -12.58 18.16
C GLU A 432 16.88 -12.23 18.67
N PHE A 433 15.86 -12.70 17.93
CA PHE A 433 14.47 -12.56 18.27
C PHE A 433 13.74 -13.90 18.11
N LYS A 434 12.79 -14.17 19.03
CA LYS A 434 12.00 -15.42 19.03
C LYS A 434 10.55 -15.08 19.30
N TYR A 435 9.64 -15.53 18.42
CA TYR A 435 8.23 -15.18 18.50
C TYR A 435 7.33 -16.37 18.27
N TRP A 436 6.37 -16.56 19.20
CA TRP A 436 5.19 -17.38 18.97
C TRP A 436 4.08 -16.50 18.38
N LYS A 437 3.49 -16.93 17.27
CA LYS A 437 2.47 -16.18 16.52
C LYS A 437 1.20 -17.05 16.38
N PRO A 438 0.39 -17.23 17.45
CA PRO A 438 -0.88 -17.92 17.38
C PRO A 438 -1.90 -17.08 16.61
N ARG A 439 -2.80 -17.77 15.87
CA ARG A 439 -3.91 -17.16 15.16
C ARG A 439 -5.14 -18.07 15.23
N ILE A 440 -6.30 -17.45 15.42
CA ILE A 440 -7.61 -18.09 15.38
C ILE A 440 -8.48 -17.26 14.44
N ASP A 441 -9.04 -17.92 13.43
CA ASP A 441 -10.05 -17.37 12.54
C ASP A 441 -11.33 -18.18 12.70
N LEU A 442 -12.44 -17.49 12.98
CA LEU A 442 -13.76 -18.11 13.07
C LEU A 442 -14.70 -17.44 12.08
N LYS A 443 -15.35 -18.24 11.26
CA LYS A 443 -16.36 -17.82 10.30
C LYS A 443 -17.70 -18.45 10.67
N TRP A 444 -18.75 -17.62 10.70
CA TRP A 444 -20.10 -18.06 10.99
C TRP A 444 -21.10 -17.50 9.98
N ASP A 445 -21.60 -18.37 9.10
CA ASP A 445 -22.68 -18.11 8.15
C ASP A 445 -24.03 -18.33 8.84
N TYR A 446 -24.48 -17.40 9.68
CA TYR A 446 -25.68 -17.59 10.51
C TYR A 446 -26.98 -17.46 9.73
N ARG A 447 -26.96 -16.76 8.57
CA ARG A 447 -28.01 -16.72 7.55
C ARG A 447 -27.37 -16.84 6.17
N GLY A 448 -28.16 -17.24 5.14
CA GLY A 448 -27.65 -17.43 3.78
C GLY A 448 -26.94 -16.22 3.19
N ASN A 449 -27.38 -15.00 3.56
CA ASN A 449 -26.82 -13.74 3.09
C ASN A 449 -26.06 -12.93 4.16
N ARG A 450 -25.77 -13.50 5.33
CA ARG A 450 -25.06 -12.81 6.42
C ARG A 450 -23.99 -13.68 7.03
N GLN A 451 -22.84 -13.07 7.24
CA GLN A 451 -21.67 -13.75 7.78
C GLN A 451 -21.02 -12.90 8.87
N VAL A 452 -20.55 -13.55 9.91
CA VAL A 452 -19.66 -12.96 10.93
C VAL A 452 -18.31 -13.65 10.85
N ARG A 453 -17.23 -12.88 10.94
CA ARG A 453 -15.85 -13.37 11.03
C ARG A 453 -15.18 -12.78 12.26
N LEU A 454 -14.48 -13.61 13.02
CA LEU A 454 -13.66 -13.24 14.16
C LEU A 454 -12.23 -13.68 13.89
N ASN A 455 -11.30 -12.76 14.00
CA ASN A 455 -9.87 -13.05 13.95
C ASN A 455 -9.21 -12.59 15.25
N ILE A 456 -8.39 -13.45 15.82
CA ILE A 456 -7.52 -13.15 16.96
C ILE A 456 -6.12 -13.61 16.57
N GLU A 457 -5.15 -12.71 16.61
CA GLU A 457 -3.78 -13.04 16.24
C GLU A 457 -2.73 -12.29 17.06
N ARG A 458 -1.57 -12.89 17.21
CA ARG A 458 -0.35 -12.19 17.61
C ARG A 458 0.52 -11.99 16.37
N SER A 459 0.79 -10.73 16.02
CA SER A 459 1.62 -10.35 14.87
C SER A 459 2.96 -9.75 15.31
N VAL A 460 3.96 -9.86 14.42
CA VAL A 460 5.27 -9.23 14.53
C VAL A 460 5.43 -8.28 13.34
N GLY A 461 5.82 -7.03 13.57
CA GLY A 461 6.05 -6.03 12.56
C GLY A 461 7.34 -6.29 11.76
N GLN A 462 7.37 -5.85 10.50
CA GLN A 462 8.61 -5.78 9.73
C GLN A 462 9.33 -4.50 10.11
N ILE A 463 10.64 -4.59 10.41
CA ILE A 463 11.49 -3.42 10.57
C ILE A 463 11.86 -2.89 9.18
N ASN A 464 11.90 -1.57 9.04
CA ASN A 464 12.54 -0.93 7.91
C ASN A 464 14.05 -0.84 8.16
N PHE A 465 14.84 -1.47 7.32
CA PHE A 465 16.31 -1.44 7.47
C PHE A 465 16.90 -0.05 7.25
N ASP A 466 16.22 0.81 6.49
CA ASP A 466 16.62 2.20 6.33
C ASP A 466 16.68 2.97 7.66
N ASP A 467 15.84 2.57 8.64
CA ASP A 467 15.81 3.24 9.96
C ASP A 467 17.02 2.93 10.85
N PHE A 468 17.87 1.98 10.43
CA PHE A 468 19.16 1.69 11.10
C PHE A 468 20.26 2.68 10.72
N ILE A 469 20.13 3.36 9.59
CA ILE A 469 21.15 4.21 8.98
C ILE A 469 20.62 5.65 8.91
N SER A 470 21.50 6.63 9.20
CA SER A 470 21.13 8.04 9.19
C SER A 470 20.77 8.51 7.77
N SER A 471 19.91 9.50 7.69
CA SER A 471 19.47 10.12 6.44
C SER A 471 19.15 11.60 6.63
N PHE A 472 18.98 12.31 5.53
CA PHE A 472 18.56 13.70 5.51
C PHE A 472 17.17 13.83 4.87
N ASP A 473 16.31 14.61 5.49
CA ASP A 473 15.00 14.96 4.93
C ASP A 473 15.11 16.36 4.32
N GLN A 474 15.24 16.41 3.00
CA GLN A 474 15.40 17.67 2.27
C GLN A 474 14.19 18.61 2.40
N PHE A 475 12.97 18.05 2.57
CA PHE A 475 11.77 18.86 2.74
C PHE A 475 11.71 19.56 4.08
N GLU A 476 12.15 18.86 5.12
CA GLU A 476 12.19 19.39 6.47
C GLU A 476 13.55 20.01 6.80
N GLU A 477 14.54 19.86 5.90
CA GLU A 477 15.94 20.30 6.12
C GLU A 477 16.51 19.73 7.43
N THR A 478 16.13 18.48 7.77
CA THR A 478 16.46 17.86 9.04
C THR A 478 17.18 16.52 8.88
N ILE A 479 18.10 16.30 9.78
CA ILE A 479 18.79 15.02 9.93
C ILE A 479 17.89 14.05 10.68
N ARG A 480 17.83 12.81 10.20
CA ARG A 480 17.26 11.66 10.87
C ARG A 480 18.36 10.71 11.30
N ALA A 481 18.50 10.50 12.61
CA ALA A 481 19.47 9.57 13.12
C ALA A 481 19.05 8.12 12.86
N GLY A 482 20.00 7.29 12.43
CA GLY A 482 19.83 5.85 12.37
C GLY A 482 19.76 5.24 13.77
N ASN A 483 19.00 4.19 13.95
CA ASN A 483 18.80 3.52 15.23
C ASN A 483 19.17 2.04 15.19
N PRO A 484 20.41 1.69 15.61
CA PRO A 484 20.84 0.30 15.68
C PRO A 484 20.02 -0.55 16.67
N ASP A 485 19.35 0.10 17.65
CA ASP A 485 18.60 -0.58 18.71
C ASP A 485 17.13 -0.88 18.35
N LEU A 486 16.72 -0.59 17.13
CA LEU A 486 15.37 -0.83 16.67
C LEU A 486 14.98 -2.32 16.71
N LYS A 487 13.78 -2.62 17.21
CA LYS A 487 13.24 -3.98 17.37
C LYS A 487 11.92 -4.14 16.63
N PRO A 488 11.56 -5.36 16.15
CA PRO A 488 10.24 -5.63 15.65
C PRO A 488 9.17 -5.34 16.70
N GLU A 489 8.16 -4.52 16.37
CA GLU A 489 6.99 -4.36 17.23
C GLU A 489 6.16 -5.65 17.26
N THR A 490 5.52 -5.95 18.39
CA THR A 490 4.58 -7.06 18.48
C THR A 490 3.18 -6.55 18.85
N ALA A 491 2.14 -7.20 18.31
CA ALA A 491 0.78 -6.79 18.63
C ALA A 491 -0.17 -7.98 18.78
N TRP A 492 -1.00 -7.94 19.81
CA TRP A 492 -2.23 -8.72 19.87
C TRP A 492 -3.33 -7.95 19.14
N LYS A 493 -3.96 -8.60 18.17
CA LYS A 493 -5.04 -8.07 17.34
C LYS A 493 -6.29 -8.86 17.54
N LEU A 494 -7.42 -8.15 17.69
CA LEU A 494 -8.77 -8.68 17.65
C LEU A 494 -9.50 -7.97 16.52
N LYS A 495 -10.10 -8.70 15.59
CA LYS A 495 -10.92 -8.18 14.50
C LYS A 495 -12.25 -8.91 14.47
N LEU A 496 -13.32 -8.15 14.42
CA LEU A 496 -14.68 -8.66 14.21
C LEU A 496 -15.22 -8.03 12.94
N GLU A 497 -15.74 -8.83 12.05
CA GLU A 497 -16.31 -8.38 10.78
C GLU A 497 -17.70 -8.97 10.61
N HIS A 498 -18.65 -8.14 10.18
CA HIS A 498 -19.99 -8.54 9.81
C HIS A 498 -20.26 -8.13 8.37
N GLU A 499 -20.59 -9.10 7.52
CA GLU A 499 -20.94 -8.88 6.12
C GLU A 499 -22.43 -9.14 5.90
N TRP A 500 -23.08 -8.24 5.19
CA TRP A 500 -24.45 -8.37 4.74
C TRP A 500 -24.51 -8.25 3.21
N ARG A 501 -24.93 -9.32 2.55
CA ARG A 501 -25.18 -9.40 1.13
C ARG A 501 -26.64 -9.06 0.86
N LEU A 502 -26.87 -8.06 0.01
CA LEU A 502 -28.21 -7.65 -0.37
C LEU A 502 -28.80 -8.64 -1.40
N PRO A 503 -30.10 -8.94 -1.33
CA PRO A 503 -30.72 -9.88 -2.27
C PRO A 503 -30.65 -9.39 -3.71
N ASN A 504 -30.76 -10.33 -4.68
CA ASN A 504 -30.75 -10.08 -6.12
C ASN A 504 -29.50 -9.32 -6.61
N ASP A 505 -28.32 -9.72 -6.12
CA ASP A 505 -27.05 -9.03 -6.41
C ASP A 505 -27.10 -7.51 -6.11
N GLY A 506 -27.96 -7.11 -5.18
CA GLY A 506 -28.20 -5.70 -4.83
C GLY A 506 -26.97 -5.01 -4.21
N GLY A 507 -25.93 -5.78 -3.83
CA GLY A 507 -24.70 -5.25 -3.27
C GLY A 507 -24.24 -5.95 -2.00
N VAL A 508 -23.23 -5.37 -1.36
CA VAL A 508 -22.63 -5.86 -0.10
C VAL A 508 -22.38 -4.69 0.82
N ILE A 509 -22.64 -4.87 2.11
CA ILE A 509 -22.28 -3.95 3.18
C ILE A 509 -21.45 -4.72 4.20
N THR A 510 -20.30 -4.19 4.58
CA THR A 510 -19.38 -4.78 5.54
C THR A 510 -19.08 -3.80 6.67
N LEU A 511 -19.25 -4.27 7.91
CA LEU A 511 -18.86 -3.55 9.12
C LEU A 511 -17.68 -4.30 9.76
N LYS A 512 -16.62 -3.57 10.11
CA LYS A 512 -15.43 -4.14 10.74
C LYS A 512 -15.08 -3.37 11.99
N GLY A 513 -14.81 -4.07 13.08
CA GLY A 513 -14.23 -3.52 14.30
C GLY A 513 -12.89 -4.19 14.57
N SER A 514 -11.88 -3.41 14.96
CA SER A 514 -10.60 -3.98 15.38
C SER A 514 -10.02 -3.26 16.59
N ALA A 515 -9.31 -4.03 17.42
CA ALA A 515 -8.54 -3.51 18.55
C ALA A 515 -7.14 -4.14 18.52
N ARG A 516 -6.13 -3.34 18.83
CA ARG A 516 -4.73 -3.78 18.93
C ARG A 516 -4.13 -3.28 20.23
N LYS A 517 -3.37 -4.15 20.88
CA LYS A 517 -2.43 -3.79 21.93
C LYS A 517 -1.03 -4.04 21.38
N ILE A 518 -0.23 -2.99 21.29
CA ILE A 518 1.08 -3.01 20.63
C ILE A 518 2.15 -2.89 21.71
N ASP A 519 3.15 -3.73 21.65
CA ASP A 519 4.34 -3.68 22.47
C ASP A 519 5.50 -3.20 21.61
N GLY A 520 6.17 -2.12 22.07
CA GLY A 520 7.23 -1.44 21.34
C GLY A 520 6.78 -0.82 20.00
N PRO A 521 5.68 -0.02 19.94
CA PRO A 521 5.28 0.61 18.69
C PRO A 521 6.39 1.53 18.18
N VAL A 522 6.61 1.48 16.86
CA VAL A 522 7.66 2.24 16.19
C VAL A 522 7.14 3.64 15.85
N ASP A 523 7.81 4.69 16.34
CA ASP A 523 7.50 6.10 16.08
C ASP A 523 8.76 6.95 16.32
N ARG A 524 8.66 8.28 16.18
CA ARG A 524 9.76 9.22 16.32
C ARG A 524 10.15 9.43 17.79
N LEU A 525 11.45 9.39 18.04
CA LEU A 525 12.06 9.65 19.36
C LEU A 525 13.45 10.29 19.21
N PRO A 526 14.02 10.89 20.26
CA PRO A 526 15.39 11.42 20.22
C PRO A 526 16.42 10.29 20.21
N ILE A 527 17.39 10.39 19.30
CA ILE A 527 18.53 9.50 19.16
C ILE A 527 19.78 10.39 18.94
N ASP A 528 20.77 10.31 19.80
CA ASP A 528 22.05 11.03 19.68
C ASP A 528 21.91 12.53 19.37
N GLY A 529 20.89 13.18 19.95
CA GLY A 529 20.62 14.59 19.75
C GLY A 529 19.82 14.95 18.49
N PHE A 530 19.40 13.99 17.71
CA PHE A 530 18.56 14.17 16.51
C PHE A 530 17.23 13.42 16.64
N ALA A 531 16.30 13.71 15.73
CA ALA A 531 15.10 12.90 15.59
C ALA A 531 15.42 11.61 14.86
N GLY A 532 14.98 10.48 15.38
CA GLY A 532 15.12 9.18 14.72
C GLY A 532 13.86 8.34 14.91
N ILE A 533 13.87 7.14 14.34
CA ILE A 533 12.79 6.16 14.46
C ILE A 533 13.17 5.12 15.51
N GLY A 534 12.27 4.81 16.45
CA GLY A 534 12.53 3.82 17.48
C GLY A 534 11.30 3.29 18.17
N ASN A 535 11.51 2.36 19.10
CA ASN A 535 10.43 1.70 19.81
C ASN A 535 9.99 2.55 21.03
N LEU A 536 8.72 2.90 21.08
CA LEU A 536 8.08 3.46 22.29
C LEU A 536 7.63 2.32 23.21
N GLY A 537 7.20 2.61 24.43
CA GLY A 537 6.81 1.58 25.41
C GLY A 537 5.67 0.70 24.96
N SER A 538 4.43 1.11 25.16
CA SER A 538 3.25 0.38 24.70
C SER A 538 2.25 1.32 24.03
N GLY A 539 1.52 0.78 23.07
CA GLY A 539 0.50 1.51 22.33
C GLY A 539 -0.82 0.74 22.20
N LYS A 540 -1.87 1.49 21.87
CA LYS A 540 -3.19 0.93 21.58
C LYS A 540 -3.74 1.53 20.30
N ARG A 541 -4.52 0.72 19.54
CA ARG A 541 -5.28 1.19 18.40
C ARG A 541 -6.64 0.53 18.37
N THR A 542 -7.69 1.31 18.13
CA THR A 542 -9.03 0.82 17.83
C THR A 542 -9.50 1.42 16.52
N LYS A 543 -10.17 0.63 15.68
CA LYS A 543 -10.68 1.07 14.37
C LYS A 543 -12.04 0.44 14.12
N ALA A 544 -12.97 1.26 13.67
CA ALA A 544 -14.26 0.84 13.11
C ALA A 544 -14.30 1.24 11.64
N THR A 545 -14.67 0.33 10.76
CA THR A 545 -14.77 0.56 9.33
C THR A 545 -16.13 0.14 8.84
N ILE A 546 -16.71 0.93 7.94
CA ILE A 546 -17.85 0.56 7.12
C ILE A 546 -17.41 0.64 5.66
N ASP A 547 -17.67 -0.38 4.88
CA ASP A 547 -17.50 -0.37 3.44
C ASP A 547 -18.67 -1.06 2.75
N GLY A 548 -18.96 -0.67 1.51
CA GLY A 548 -20.01 -1.32 0.76
C GLY A 548 -20.23 -0.75 -0.63
N SER A 549 -20.97 -1.54 -1.40
CA SER A 549 -21.51 -1.16 -2.70
C SER A 549 -22.97 -1.57 -2.78
N ILE A 550 -23.81 -0.67 -3.30
CA ILE A 550 -25.26 -0.88 -3.42
C ILE A 550 -25.68 -0.54 -4.85
N ARG A 551 -26.35 -1.44 -5.53
CA ARG A 551 -26.99 -1.16 -6.82
C ARG A 551 -28.19 -0.26 -6.62
N ILE A 552 -28.20 0.86 -7.32
CA ILE A 552 -29.25 1.88 -7.24
C ILE A 552 -30.11 1.93 -8.50
N ASN A 553 -30.30 0.78 -9.14
CA ASN A 553 -31.04 0.66 -10.42
C ASN A 553 -32.41 1.33 -10.44
N LYS A 554 -33.11 1.44 -9.30
CA LYS A 554 -34.40 2.14 -9.20
C LYS A 554 -34.27 3.66 -9.34
N ILE A 555 -33.09 4.22 -9.07
CA ILE A 555 -32.83 5.67 -9.14
C ILE A 555 -32.00 5.97 -10.40
N LEU A 556 -31.02 5.13 -10.68
CA LEU A 556 -30.09 5.26 -11.80
C LEU A 556 -29.84 3.87 -12.38
N GLU A 557 -30.41 3.58 -13.54
CA GLU A 557 -30.28 2.28 -14.20
C GLU A 557 -28.80 2.01 -14.52
N GLY A 558 -28.30 0.81 -14.13
CA GLY A 558 -26.86 0.47 -14.19
C GLY A 558 -26.01 1.18 -13.13
N GLY A 559 -26.66 1.90 -12.20
CA GLY A 559 -25.98 2.67 -11.15
C GLY A 559 -25.54 1.83 -9.96
N VAL A 560 -24.36 2.14 -9.44
CA VAL A 560 -23.80 1.57 -8.21
C VAL A 560 -23.33 2.73 -7.32
N PHE A 561 -23.85 2.78 -6.10
CA PHE A 561 -23.37 3.65 -5.05
C PHE A 561 -22.33 2.91 -4.21
N ARG A 562 -21.17 3.53 -4.00
CA ARG A 562 -20.06 2.97 -3.23
C ARG A 562 -19.73 3.90 -2.08
N PHE A 563 -19.46 3.31 -0.94
CA PHE A 563 -19.00 4.06 0.24
C PHE A 563 -17.98 3.26 1.01
N MET A 564 -17.04 3.98 1.60
CA MET A 564 -16.06 3.45 2.52
C MET A 564 -15.74 4.53 3.53
N GLY A 565 -15.63 4.16 4.80
CA GLY A 565 -15.21 5.07 5.83
C GLY A 565 -14.69 4.34 7.05
N TYR A 566 -13.84 5.01 7.81
CA TYR A 566 -13.41 4.52 9.11
C TYR A 566 -13.34 5.62 10.15
N LEU A 567 -13.51 5.19 11.39
CA LEU A 567 -13.19 5.95 12.61
C LEU A 567 -12.15 5.14 13.38
N GLN A 568 -11.13 5.81 13.89
CA GLN A 568 -10.10 5.14 14.66
C GLN A 568 -9.52 6.03 15.75
N SER A 569 -8.93 5.40 16.75
CA SER A 569 -8.22 6.05 17.87
C SER A 569 -6.93 5.30 18.14
N THR A 570 -5.89 6.02 18.47
CA THR A 570 -4.62 5.47 18.94
C THR A 570 -4.22 6.14 20.25
N GLU A 571 -3.34 5.49 20.98
CA GLU A 571 -2.74 6.02 22.19
C GLU A 571 -1.33 5.50 22.35
N VAL A 572 -0.38 6.40 22.57
CA VAL A 572 0.99 6.10 22.95
C VAL A 572 1.48 7.19 23.91
N THR A 573 2.45 6.88 24.75
CA THR A 573 3.11 7.90 25.60
C THR A 573 4.26 8.52 24.83
N ASP A 574 4.25 9.84 24.70
CA ASP A 574 5.33 10.59 24.05
C ASP A 574 6.62 10.49 24.89
N PRO A 575 7.76 10.11 24.30
CA PRO A 575 9.00 9.86 25.07
C PRO A 575 9.67 11.12 25.59
N VAL A 576 9.32 12.30 25.05
CA VAL A 576 9.91 13.59 25.41
C VAL A 576 9.07 14.30 26.47
N THR A 577 7.74 14.37 26.25
CA THR A 577 6.83 15.11 27.13
C THR A 577 6.17 14.26 28.21
N ASN A 578 6.25 12.92 28.08
CA ASN A 578 5.56 11.92 28.91
C ASN A 578 4.02 12.08 28.91
N ILE A 579 3.46 12.72 27.87
CA ILE A 579 2.01 12.93 27.70
C ILE A 579 1.47 11.89 26.72
N LYS A 580 0.24 11.42 26.94
CA LYS A 580 -0.45 10.54 25.98
C LYS A 580 -0.84 11.30 24.73
N ARG A 581 -0.55 10.70 23.56
CA ARG A 581 -0.87 11.25 22.25
C ARG A 581 -1.30 10.18 21.25
N ASP A 582 -1.80 10.60 20.09
CA ASP A 582 -1.93 9.72 18.92
C ASP A 582 -0.54 9.36 18.37
N PHE A 583 -0.46 8.31 17.54
CA PHE A 583 0.72 8.07 16.71
C PHE A 583 0.92 9.22 15.71
N SER A 584 2.16 9.43 15.29
CA SER A 584 2.45 10.38 14.21
C SER A 584 1.76 9.95 12.91
N TRP A 585 1.37 10.91 12.06
CA TRP A 585 0.67 10.72 10.78
C TRP A 585 -0.70 10.04 10.90
N PHE A 586 -1.29 10.02 12.06
CA PHE A 586 -2.51 9.28 12.35
C PHE A 586 -3.77 10.07 11.99
N LYS A 587 -4.57 9.52 11.06
CA LYS A 587 -5.86 10.07 10.63
C LYS A 587 -6.99 9.43 11.43
N ARG A 588 -7.72 10.24 12.21
CA ARG A 588 -8.80 9.74 13.06
C ARG A 588 -10.00 9.21 12.27
N TRP A 589 -10.25 9.76 11.08
CA TRP A 589 -11.27 9.28 10.18
C TRP A 589 -10.92 9.60 8.73
N GLN A 590 -11.47 8.81 7.83
CA GLN A 590 -11.45 9.05 6.40
C GLN A 590 -12.75 8.50 5.80
N THR A 591 -13.26 9.17 4.78
CA THR A 591 -14.41 8.72 4.00
C THR A 591 -14.13 8.81 2.51
N MET A 592 -14.70 7.87 1.76
CA MET A 592 -14.75 7.87 0.32
C MET A 592 -16.16 7.49 -0.11
N ILE A 593 -16.76 8.30 -0.97
CA ILE A 593 -18.08 8.09 -1.53
C ILE A 593 -17.94 8.13 -3.05
N GLY A 594 -18.61 7.22 -3.75
CA GLY A 594 -18.55 7.16 -5.20
C GLY A 594 -19.88 6.72 -5.81
N ILE A 595 -20.12 7.20 -7.01
CA ILE A 595 -21.20 6.73 -7.88
C ILE A 595 -20.54 6.27 -9.18
N ARG A 596 -20.93 5.11 -9.67
CA ARG A 596 -20.62 4.62 -10.99
C ARG A 596 -21.89 4.22 -11.69
N GLN A 597 -21.98 4.51 -12.97
CA GLN A 597 -23.03 4.01 -13.85
C GLN A 597 -22.41 3.28 -15.03
N ASP A 598 -22.80 2.03 -15.21
CA ASP A 598 -22.62 1.29 -16.47
C ASP A 598 -23.90 1.48 -17.27
N ILE A 599 -23.87 2.37 -18.30
CA ILE A 599 -25.07 2.72 -19.08
C ILE A 599 -25.57 1.47 -19.82
N PRO A 600 -26.89 1.17 -19.75
CA PRO A 600 -27.46 0.02 -20.45
C PRO A 600 -27.07 -0.03 -21.92
N GLY A 601 -26.76 -1.24 -22.40
CA GLY A 601 -26.17 -1.43 -23.73
C GLY A 601 -24.63 -1.50 -23.74
N GLY A 602 -23.97 -1.26 -22.59
CA GLY A 602 -22.54 -1.53 -22.36
C GLY A 602 -21.58 -0.68 -23.21
N LYS A 603 -22.03 0.45 -23.80
CA LYS A 603 -21.20 1.32 -24.63
C LYS A 603 -20.46 2.37 -23.83
N TYR A 604 -21.07 2.86 -22.76
CA TYR A 604 -20.51 3.93 -21.94
C TYR A 604 -20.58 3.58 -20.46
N SER A 605 -19.60 4.01 -19.71
CA SER A 605 -19.65 4.04 -18.24
C SER A 605 -19.00 5.30 -17.72
N TRP A 606 -19.43 5.77 -16.56
CA TRP A 606 -18.83 6.89 -15.89
C TRP A 606 -18.85 6.68 -14.38
N GLY A 607 -17.97 7.40 -13.67
CA GLY A 607 -17.95 7.38 -12.23
C GLY A 607 -17.38 8.65 -11.64
N MET A 608 -17.83 8.99 -10.45
CA MET A 608 -17.32 10.08 -9.62
C MET A 608 -16.95 9.53 -8.26
N THR A 609 -15.86 10.04 -7.68
CA THR A 609 -15.39 9.66 -6.36
C THR A 609 -14.99 10.90 -5.58
N TYR A 610 -15.59 11.05 -4.40
CA TYR A 610 -15.26 12.08 -3.42
C TYR A 610 -14.52 11.45 -2.25
N ARG A 611 -13.40 12.04 -1.84
CA ARG A 611 -12.58 11.60 -0.69
C ARG A 611 -12.32 12.76 0.24
N TYR A 612 -12.47 12.51 1.55
CA TYR A 612 -12.14 13.46 2.59
C TYR A 612 -11.65 12.74 3.86
N GLN A 613 -10.81 13.41 4.64
CA GLN A 613 -10.19 12.84 5.84
C GLN A 613 -9.96 13.85 6.94
N SER A 614 -9.74 13.35 8.16
CA SER A 614 -9.40 14.20 9.30
C SER A 614 -7.99 14.78 9.17
N GLN A 615 -7.77 15.87 9.86
CA GLN A 615 -6.43 16.36 10.19
C GLN A 615 -5.62 15.26 10.88
N PHE A 616 -4.30 15.32 10.76
CA PHE A 616 -3.35 14.49 11.47
C PHE A 616 -2.21 15.32 12.03
N ASN A 617 -1.54 14.77 13.05
CA ASN A 617 -0.41 15.43 13.69
C ASN A 617 0.88 14.65 13.41
N ILE A 618 1.99 15.36 13.42
CA ILE A 618 3.34 14.82 13.50
C ILE A 618 3.89 15.16 14.87
N TYR A 619 4.43 14.17 15.55
CA TYR A 619 5.09 14.32 16.83
C TYR A 619 6.55 13.93 16.65
N ASP A 620 7.40 14.92 16.72
CA ASP A 620 8.85 14.78 16.65
C ASP A 620 9.44 15.30 17.97
N PRO A 621 10.65 14.89 18.39
CA PRO A 621 11.28 15.41 19.60
C PRO A 621 11.41 16.94 19.65
N TYR A 622 11.67 17.56 18.49
CA TYR A 622 11.98 18.99 18.34
C TYR A 622 10.86 19.79 17.71
N LEU A 623 9.85 19.13 17.14
CA LEU A 623 8.73 19.81 16.50
C LEU A 623 7.39 19.13 16.80
N TRP A 624 6.33 19.91 16.68
CA TRP A 624 4.97 19.45 16.57
C TRP A 624 4.35 20.01 15.28
N GLY A 625 3.74 19.17 14.49
CA GLY A 625 3.07 19.55 13.25
C GLY A 625 1.61 19.14 13.21
N ARG A 626 0.77 19.95 12.58
CA ARG A 626 -0.61 19.63 12.23
C ARG A 626 -0.83 19.83 10.74
N PHE A 627 -1.45 18.84 10.10
CA PHE A 627 -1.72 18.83 8.68
C PHE A 627 -3.19 18.52 8.44
N ALA A 628 -3.78 19.17 7.45
CA ALA A 628 -5.13 18.89 6.96
C ALA A 628 -5.11 18.82 5.44
N GLU A 629 -5.95 17.98 4.88
CA GLU A 629 -6.17 17.90 3.44
C GLU A 629 -7.59 18.36 3.12
N GLU A 630 -7.76 19.07 2.01
CA GLU A 630 -9.08 19.42 1.50
C GLU A 630 -9.73 18.24 0.75
N PRO A 631 -11.07 18.26 0.61
CA PRO A 631 -11.77 17.21 -0.13
C PRO A 631 -11.30 17.12 -1.58
N LYS A 632 -11.16 15.91 -2.09
CA LYS A 632 -10.77 15.64 -3.49
C LYS A 632 -11.91 15.00 -4.25
N LEU A 633 -12.18 15.50 -5.45
CA LEU A 633 -13.15 14.96 -6.39
C LEU A 633 -12.42 14.41 -7.62
N GLY A 634 -12.73 13.17 -7.97
CA GLY A 634 -12.25 12.53 -9.18
C GLY A 634 -13.41 12.12 -10.10
N PHE A 635 -13.12 12.04 -11.38
CA PHE A 635 -14.07 11.61 -12.43
C PHE A 635 -13.38 10.62 -13.38
N ILE A 636 -14.14 9.62 -13.82
CA ILE A 636 -13.73 8.67 -14.87
C ILE A 636 -14.87 8.54 -15.88
N PHE A 637 -14.50 8.37 -17.15
CA PHE A 637 -15.44 8.06 -18.22
C PHE A 637 -14.80 7.04 -19.15
N THR A 638 -15.55 6.02 -19.54
CA THR A 638 -15.11 5.00 -20.51
C THR A 638 -16.12 4.93 -21.64
N ALA A 639 -15.63 4.96 -22.88
CA ALA A 639 -16.41 4.75 -24.08
C ALA A 639 -15.87 3.54 -24.85
N LYS A 640 -16.74 2.59 -25.17
CA LYS A 640 -16.43 1.48 -26.08
C LYS A 640 -16.52 1.97 -27.52
N ILE A 641 -15.39 2.14 -28.18
CA ILE A 641 -15.32 2.56 -29.58
C ILE A 641 -15.73 1.40 -30.50
N ASN A 642 -15.20 0.22 -30.21
CA ASN A 642 -15.54 -1.04 -30.88
C ASN A 642 -15.32 -2.22 -29.91
N PRO A 643 -15.65 -3.48 -30.27
CA PRO A 643 -15.49 -4.63 -29.36
C PRO A 643 -14.08 -4.88 -28.81
N LYS A 644 -13.07 -4.28 -29.43
CA LYS A 644 -11.65 -4.46 -29.08
C LYS A 644 -10.96 -3.17 -28.61
N LEU A 645 -11.65 -2.03 -28.57
CA LEU A 645 -11.06 -0.72 -28.28
C LEU A 645 -11.94 0.14 -27.39
N ASN A 646 -11.39 0.59 -26.29
CA ASN A 646 -11.99 1.56 -25.37
C ASN A 646 -11.19 2.87 -25.35
N LEU A 647 -11.90 3.97 -25.11
CA LEU A 647 -11.37 5.27 -24.72
C LEU A 647 -11.69 5.50 -23.25
N ASN A 648 -10.67 5.76 -22.44
CA ASN A 648 -10.80 6.10 -21.03
C ASN A 648 -10.35 7.53 -20.79
N LEU A 649 -11.18 8.31 -20.11
CA LEU A 649 -10.87 9.65 -19.64
C LEU A 649 -10.86 9.64 -18.11
N MET A 650 -9.88 10.27 -17.50
CA MET A 650 -9.78 10.42 -16.06
C MET A 650 -9.42 11.85 -15.69
N ALA A 651 -10.03 12.33 -14.62
CA ALA A 651 -9.65 13.59 -13.99
C ALA A 651 -9.54 13.40 -12.47
N LYS A 652 -8.47 13.89 -11.87
CA LYS A 652 -8.23 13.89 -10.42
C LYS A 652 -8.14 15.33 -9.93
N ASN A 653 -8.58 15.55 -8.69
CA ASN A 653 -8.61 16.87 -8.06
C ASN A 653 -9.29 17.95 -8.93
N ILE A 654 -10.48 17.62 -9.48
CA ILE A 654 -11.21 18.50 -10.41
C ILE A 654 -11.60 19.84 -9.76
N LEU A 655 -11.75 19.86 -8.44
CA LEU A 655 -12.10 21.06 -7.68
C LEU A 655 -10.91 22.02 -7.57
N GLY A 656 -9.69 21.58 -7.94
CA GLY A 656 -8.47 22.37 -7.75
C GLY A 656 -8.21 22.73 -6.29
N THR A 657 -8.70 21.90 -5.37
CA THR A 657 -8.58 22.15 -3.93
C THR A 657 -7.15 21.92 -3.46
N ASN A 658 -6.76 22.58 -2.37
CA ASN A 658 -5.47 22.40 -1.74
C ASN A 658 -5.27 20.94 -1.33
N VAL A 659 -4.07 20.40 -1.55
CA VAL A 659 -3.71 19.07 -1.07
C VAL A 659 -3.59 19.05 0.42
N GLY A 660 -3.12 20.17 0.98
CA GLY A 660 -2.95 20.32 2.40
C GLY A 660 -2.73 21.75 2.83
N PHE A 661 -2.98 21.97 4.07
CA PHE A 661 -2.54 23.15 4.80
C PHE A 661 -2.11 22.70 6.19
N GLY A 662 -1.22 23.46 6.81
CA GLY A 662 -0.73 23.02 8.09
C GLY A 662 0.03 24.09 8.86
N ARG A 663 0.45 23.66 10.03
CA ARG A 663 1.28 24.43 10.93
C ARG A 663 2.31 23.53 11.59
N LYS A 664 3.56 23.99 11.66
CA LYS A 664 4.62 23.37 12.46
C LYS A 664 5.06 24.35 13.54
N LEU A 665 5.29 23.85 14.73
CA LEU A 665 5.93 24.53 15.85
C LEU A 665 7.30 23.87 16.03
N ILE A 666 8.36 24.63 15.86
CA ILE A 666 9.75 24.19 15.98
C ILE A 666 10.32 24.81 17.27
N TYR A 667 10.96 23.99 18.10
CA TYR A 667 11.42 24.36 19.43
C TYR A 667 12.95 24.45 19.47
N ASN A 668 13.45 25.32 20.33
CA ASN A 668 14.87 25.38 20.66
C ASN A 668 15.22 24.23 21.61
N GLY A 669 15.73 23.13 21.06
CA GLY A 669 15.91 21.87 21.78
C GLY A 669 14.64 21.04 21.84
N PHE A 670 14.45 20.25 22.90
CA PHE A 670 13.28 19.40 23.01
C PHE A 670 11.98 20.19 23.22
N LYS A 671 10.91 19.78 22.55
CA LYS A 671 9.57 20.40 22.70
C LYS A 671 9.05 20.40 24.15
N SER A 672 9.57 19.52 25.04
CA SER A 672 9.25 19.54 26.48
C SER A 672 9.68 20.79 27.20
N ASN A 673 10.66 21.51 26.67
CA ASN A 673 11.17 22.74 27.26
C ASN A 673 10.25 23.95 27.04
N ASP A 674 9.26 23.81 26.16
CA ASP A 674 8.30 24.82 25.72
C ASP A 674 8.95 26.16 25.25
N ASP A 675 10.18 26.05 24.76
CA ASP A 675 10.93 27.18 24.18
C ASP A 675 10.70 27.19 22.65
N LEU A 676 9.57 27.77 22.25
CA LEU A 676 9.20 27.91 20.84
C LEU A 676 10.21 28.84 20.14
N LEU A 677 10.87 28.31 19.10
CA LEU A 677 11.80 29.03 18.24
C LEU A 677 11.05 29.75 17.12
N ILE A 678 10.36 28.99 16.30
CA ILE A 678 9.62 29.48 15.12
C ILE A 678 8.32 28.72 14.92
N GLN A 679 7.38 29.35 14.23
CA GLN A 679 6.16 28.71 13.72
C GLN A 679 6.11 28.86 12.21
N GLU A 680 5.96 27.75 11.51
CA GLU A 680 5.70 27.71 10.08
C GLU A 680 4.21 27.42 9.83
N ASN A 681 3.60 28.22 8.96
CA ASN A 681 2.26 27.98 8.45
C ASN A 681 2.37 27.82 6.93
N PHE A 682 1.69 26.82 6.37
CA PHE A 682 1.82 26.52 4.96
C PHE A 682 0.52 26.02 4.33
N ASP A 683 0.38 26.34 3.05
CA ASP A 683 -0.62 25.79 2.15
C ASP A 683 0.07 25.01 1.05
N VAL A 684 -0.46 23.83 0.71
CA VAL A 684 0.05 22.97 -0.36
C VAL A 684 -0.99 22.85 -1.45
N ASN A 685 -0.66 23.36 -2.63
CA ASN A 685 -1.50 23.28 -3.80
C ASN A 685 -1.02 22.16 -4.73
N GLU A 686 -1.93 21.35 -5.24
CA GLU A 686 -1.66 20.31 -6.25
C GLU A 686 -2.45 20.62 -7.51
N HIS A 687 -1.78 20.55 -8.65
CA HIS A 687 -2.42 20.72 -9.94
C HIS A 687 -3.45 19.60 -10.20
N SER A 688 -4.56 19.96 -10.89
CA SER A 688 -5.49 18.95 -11.38
C SER A 688 -4.81 18.09 -12.43
N PHE A 689 -5.03 16.78 -12.36
CA PHE A 689 -4.46 15.81 -13.29
C PHE A 689 -5.52 15.25 -14.21
N PHE A 690 -5.23 15.20 -15.49
CA PHE A 690 -6.07 14.62 -16.52
C PHE A 690 -5.32 13.51 -17.25
N LYS A 691 -6.05 12.48 -17.68
CA LYS A 691 -5.52 11.37 -18.47
C LYS A 691 -6.48 11.01 -19.59
N ILE A 692 -5.93 10.83 -20.76
CA ILE A 692 -6.60 10.27 -21.94
C ILE A 692 -5.90 8.95 -22.25
N GLU A 693 -6.65 7.86 -22.34
CA GLU A 693 -6.10 6.52 -22.54
C GLU A 693 -6.91 5.77 -23.60
N LEU A 694 -6.20 5.14 -24.51
CA LEU A 694 -6.73 4.11 -25.39
C LEU A 694 -6.27 2.76 -24.88
N GLU A 695 -7.20 1.83 -24.72
CA GLU A 695 -6.89 0.44 -24.36
C GLU A 695 -7.59 -0.51 -25.29
N GLY A 696 -6.95 -1.63 -25.58
CA GLY A 696 -7.52 -2.59 -26.52
C GLY A 696 -7.01 -4.01 -26.33
N THR A 697 -7.60 -4.90 -27.16
CA THR A 697 -7.26 -6.33 -27.22
C THR A 697 -6.97 -6.75 -28.65
N PHE A 698 -6.11 -7.76 -28.85
CA PHE A 698 -5.78 -8.32 -30.15
C PHE A 698 -5.72 -9.85 -30.12
#